data_b745ae52bfd9c6b2ed60ac5687ce34b8
#
_entry.id   b745ae52bfd9c6b2ed60ac5687ce34b8
#
_cell.length_a   1.000
_cell.length_b   1.000
_cell.length_c   1.000
_cell.angle_alpha   90.00
_cell.angle_beta   90.00
_cell.angle_gamma   90.00
#
_symmetry.space_group_name_H-M   'P 1'
#
loop_
_entity.id
_entity.type
_entity.pdbx_description
1 polymer ?
#
loop_
_entity_poly.entity_id
_entity_poly.type
_entity_poly.pdbx_seq_one_letter_code
_entity_poly.pdbx_strand_id
1 'polypeptide(L)'
;MSALPPHPDLVLVDGSSYLYRAFHALPPLTNSRGEPTGAVLGVINMLLKFSRENAGARIAVVFDAPGKTFRDELYAEYKSHRPPMPDDLRAQVVPLLEIVRALGLPLLRIEGVEADDVIGTLARRAADAGQIVLISTGDKDMCQLVGPKITLVNTMSGSVYDREGVKAKFDVWPEQMIDYLALVGDSSDNIPGIDKVGPKTAAKWLGQYATLDNLVTNAAEVGGKVGENLRAGLATLELSRRLATIRSDLELPAEANDLARSAPDESTLRQLYTRFEFKALLRSLGGTEVAESATDGADAAPPTGSGNLEIRSEIAAAPRRYELVLDEPAFAHWCARLQQAELFAFDTETTSLDYMEARLVGVSFCIEPGEAAYVPLAHDYVGAPQQLSINHVLEKLAPILESESHGKLGHHLKYDAHVLANHGVTLRGMRFDTMLESYVWNSVATRHDMDSAALRYLGVQTISYEDVAGKGVKQIPFAQVELSRAGEYAAEDADVTLRLHRTLWPAIDQEPLLKRLYEQFEQPLVPVLQRMERHGVLIDREMLRVQSGELAKRAEELKTAAHAEAGTEFNLDSPKQLQQILFEKMQIPVLRKTPTGQPSTAEDVLEELAGAYVLPQLILDYRSIAKLRSTYAEKLPTQINTRTGRVHTSYHQAVAQTGRLSSTDPNLQNIPIRTPEGRRIRQAFIAPPGQVLLAADYSQIELRIMAHLSGDAGLLGAFAADQDVHQATAAEVFEVPLEEVSAEQRRSAKAINFGLIYGMSA
;
A
#
# COMPACT_ATOMS: atom_id res chain seq x y z
N MET A 1 -23.67 -4.05 -0.90
CA MET A 1 -22.47 -4.59 -1.58
C MET A 1 -22.89 -5.73 -2.48
N SER A 2 -22.46 -5.71 -3.73
CA SER A 2 -22.71 -6.83 -4.65
C SER A 2 -21.87 -8.02 -4.17
N ALA A 3 -22.51 -9.14 -3.88
CA ALA A 3 -21.81 -10.36 -3.46
C ALA A 3 -21.28 -11.11 -4.68
N LEU A 4 -20.12 -11.76 -4.55
CA LEU A 4 -19.65 -12.72 -5.55
C LEU A 4 -20.69 -13.83 -5.72
N PRO A 5 -20.92 -14.32 -6.95
CA PRO A 5 -21.79 -15.47 -7.15
C PRO A 5 -21.26 -16.67 -6.36
N PRO A 6 -22.08 -17.34 -5.57
CA PRO A 6 -21.65 -18.34 -4.60
C PRO A 6 -20.91 -19.54 -5.20
N HIS A 7 -21.08 -19.84 -6.47
CA HIS A 7 -20.38 -20.92 -7.22
C HIS A 7 -20.45 -20.62 -8.72
N PRO A 8 -19.48 -19.95 -9.32
CA PRO A 8 -19.44 -19.77 -10.76
C PRO A 8 -19.16 -21.11 -11.46
N ASP A 9 -19.84 -21.34 -12.59
CA ASP A 9 -19.58 -22.50 -13.46
C ASP A 9 -18.34 -22.29 -14.33
N LEU A 10 -18.11 -21.03 -14.72
CA LEU A 10 -17.00 -20.60 -15.56
C LEU A 10 -16.39 -19.32 -15.03
N VAL A 11 -15.06 -19.32 -14.97
CA VAL A 11 -14.25 -18.14 -14.63
C VAL A 11 -13.37 -17.79 -15.82
N LEU A 12 -13.46 -16.55 -16.27
CA LEU A 12 -12.64 -16.01 -17.36
C LEU A 12 -11.69 -14.96 -16.78
N VAL A 13 -10.39 -15.19 -16.92
CA VAL A 13 -9.36 -14.29 -16.41
C VAL A 13 -8.74 -13.51 -17.56
N ASP A 14 -8.77 -12.20 -17.47
CA ASP A 14 -8.04 -11.30 -18.36
C ASP A 14 -6.55 -11.32 -17.99
N GLY A 15 -5.79 -12.16 -18.70
CA GLY A 15 -4.37 -12.38 -18.48
C GLY A 15 -3.53 -11.18 -18.82
N SER A 16 -3.93 -10.37 -19.81
CA SER A 16 -3.25 -9.14 -20.20
C SER A 16 -3.35 -8.09 -19.11
N SER A 17 -4.53 -7.89 -18.52
CA SER A 17 -4.73 -7.01 -17.37
C SER A 17 -3.89 -7.48 -16.17
N TYR A 18 -3.87 -8.79 -15.88
CA TYR A 18 -3.05 -9.34 -14.80
C TYR A 18 -1.55 -9.10 -15.01
N LEU A 19 -1.07 -9.27 -16.25
CA LEU A 19 0.35 -9.09 -16.62
C LEU A 19 0.82 -7.65 -16.38
N TYR A 20 0.13 -6.66 -16.96
CA TYR A 20 0.46 -5.25 -16.79
C TYR A 20 0.35 -4.83 -15.32
N ARG A 21 -0.66 -5.30 -14.63
CA ARG A 21 -0.86 -5.04 -13.22
C ARG A 21 0.29 -5.56 -12.37
N ALA A 22 0.69 -6.82 -12.56
CA ALA A 22 1.80 -7.42 -11.81
C ALA A 22 3.11 -6.67 -12.05
N PHE A 23 3.34 -6.23 -13.29
CA PHE A 23 4.53 -5.45 -13.66
C PHE A 23 4.61 -4.11 -12.94
N HIS A 24 3.47 -3.40 -12.79
CA HIS A 24 3.46 -2.08 -12.14
C HIS A 24 3.30 -2.13 -10.62
N ALA A 25 2.78 -3.22 -10.08
CA ALA A 25 2.56 -3.36 -8.63
C ALA A 25 3.77 -3.88 -7.87
N LEU A 26 4.65 -4.63 -8.53
CA LEU A 26 5.84 -5.21 -7.90
C LEU A 26 7.08 -4.38 -8.25
N PRO A 27 8.07 -4.31 -7.33
CA PRO A 27 9.37 -3.74 -7.66
C PRO A 27 10.02 -4.54 -8.80
N PRO A 28 10.98 -3.98 -9.54
CA PRO A 28 11.71 -4.70 -10.57
C PRO A 28 12.53 -5.85 -9.93
N LEU A 29 11.93 -7.05 -9.93
CA LEU A 29 12.56 -8.26 -9.43
C LEU A 29 13.30 -8.96 -10.59
N THR A 30 14.51 -9.42 -10.31
CA THR A 30 15.32 -10.22 -11.24
C THR A 30 15.85 -11.46 -10.55
N ASN A 31 16.13 -12.52 -11.32
CA ASN A 31 16.86 -13.69 -10.82
C ASN A 31 18.38 -13.40 -10.80
N SER A 32 19.18 -14.35 -10.32
CA SER A 32 20.66 -14.25 -10.26
C SER A 32 21.34 -14.05 -11.62
N ARG A 33 20.62 -14.27 -12.73
CA ARG A 33 21.10 -14.07 -14.12
C ARG A 33 20.65 -12.75 -14.71
N GLY A 34 19.99 -11.89 -13.92
CA GLY A 34 19.47 -10.59 -14.37
C GLY A 34 18.18 -10.68 -15.20
N GLU A 35 17.54 -11.87 -15.32
CA GLU A 35 16.27 -12.00 -16.03
C GLU A 35 15.14 -11.40 -15.18
N PRO A 36 14.26 -10.53 -15.72
CA PRO A 36 13.15 -9.97 -14.99
C PRO A 36 12.10 -11.04 -14.64
N THR A 37 11.64 -11.06 -13.39
CA THR A 37 10.79 -12.13 -12.84
C THR A 37 9.50 -11.63 -12.18
N GLY A 38 9.41 -10.33 -11.87
CA GLY A 38 8.33 -9.76 -11.04
C GLY A 38 6.94 -9.97 -11.62
N ALA A 39 6.72 -9.68 -12.91
CA ALA A 39 5.42 -9.85 -13.54
C ALA A 39 5.00 -11.32 -13.60
N VAL A 40 5.93 -12.23 -13.93
CA VAL A 40 5.65 -13.69 -13.93
C VAL A 40 5.21 -14.15 -12.56
N LEU A 41 5.97 -13.82 -11.51
CA LEU A 41 5.65 -14.21 -10.12
C LEU A 41 4.30 -13.65 -9.68
N GLY A 42 4.04 -12.38 -9.96
CA GLY A 42 2.79 -11.73 -9.61
C GLY A 42 1.57 -12.38 -10.25
N VAL A 43 1.64 -12.65 -11.56
CA VAL A 43 0.51 -13.30 -12.28
C VAL A 43 0.29 -14.72 -11.77
N ILE A 44 1.35 -15.51 -11.57
CA ILE A 44 1.23 -16.88 -11.04
C ILE A 44 0.52 -16.86 -9.69
N ASN A 45 0.96 -15.99 -8.77
CA ASN A 45 0.37 -15.90 -7.43
C ASN A 45 -1.12 -15.50 -7.50
N MET A 46 -1.49 -14.54 -8.37
CA MET A 46 -2.88 -14.15 -8.58
C MET A 46 -3.71 -15.32 -9.14
N LEU A 47 -3.20 -16.05 -10.14
CA LEU A 47 -3.89 -17.19 -10.74
C LEU A 47 -4.06 -18.34 -9.75
N LEU A 48 -3.03 -18.69 -8.98
CA LEU A 48 -3.08 -19.75 -7.97
C LEU A 48 -4.05 -19.41 -6.84
N LYS A 49 -4.07 -18.15 -6.38
CA LYS A 49 -5.03 -17.68 -5.39
C LYS A 49 -6.44 -17.80 -5.93
N PHE A 50 -6.70 -17.21 -7.09
CA PHE A 50 -8.03 -17.18 -7.69
C PHE A 50 -8.55 -18.57 -8.06
N SER A 51 -7.66 -19.49 -8.46
CA SER A 51 -8.00 -20.90 -8.71
C SER A 51 -8.40 -21.65 -7.44
N ARG A 52 -7.80 -21.32 -6.29
CA ARG A 52 -8.18 -21.91 -4.99
C ARG A 52 -9.54 -21.39 -4.52
N GLU A 53 -9.78 -20.10 -4.65
CA GLU A 53 -11.04 -19.46 -4.27
C GLU A 53 -12.21 -19.94 -5.11
N ASN A 54 -11.97 -20.43 -6.35
CA ASN A 54 -12.97 -20.91 -7.28
C ASN A 54 -12.71 -22.39 -7.69
N ALA A 55 -12.36 -23.25 -6.73
CA ALA A 55 -11.90 -24.62 -6.98
C ALA A 55 -12.92 -25.52 -7.74
N GLY A 56 -14.20 -25.20 -7.68
CA GLY A 56 -15.27 -25.94 -8.41
C GLY A 56 -15.55 -25.43 -9.82
N ALA A 57 -14.99 -24.28 -10.22
CA ALA A 57 -15.24 -23.65 -11.50
C ALA A 57 -14.23 -24.09 -12.57
N ARG A 58 -14.67 -24.06 -13.82
CA ARG A 58 -13.74 -24.08 -14.97
C ARG A 58 -13.09 -22.72 -15.08
N ILE A 59 -11.77 -22.66 -15.20
CA ILE A 59 -11.01 -21.41 -15.25
C ILE A 59 -10.23 -21.37 -16.55
N ALA A 60 -10.40 -20.33 -17.35
CA ALA A 60 -9.59 -20.07 -18.54
C ALA A 60 -8.93 -18.68 -18.45
N VAL A 61 -7.72 -18.59 -18.98
CA VAL A 61 -6.94 -17.36 -19.04
C VAL A 61 -6.84 -16.90 -20.49
N VAL A 62 -7.18 -15.65 -20.73
CA VAL A 62 -7.20 -15.06 -22.06
C VAL A 62 -6.15 -13.97 -22.15
N PHE A 63 -5.30 -14.01 -23.18
CA PHE A 63 -4.30 -12.98 -23.44
C PHE A 63 -4.47 -12.39 -24.82
N ASP A 64 -4.10 -11.14 -24.99
CA ASP A 64 -4.01 -10.52 -26.32
C ASP A 64 -3.00 -11.26 -27.19
N ALA A 65 -3.35 -11.45 -28.45
CA ALA A 65 -2.42 -11.93 -29.46
C ALA A 65 -1.57 -10.76 -30.02
N PRO A 66 -0.35 -11.02 -30.49
CA PRO A 66 0.42 -9.99 -31.19
C PRO A 66 -0.20 -9.70 -32.56
N GLY A 67 -0.13 -8.46 -32.99
CA GLY A 67 -0.60 -8.04 -34.29
C GLY A 67 -1.71 -6.99 -34.19
N LYS A 68 -2.25 -6.65 -35.38
CA LYS A 68 -3.36 -5.68 -35.47
C LYS A 68 -4.69 -6.38 -35.26
N THR A 69 -5.62 -5.65 -34.68
CA THR A 69 -7.00 -6.08 -34.48
C THR A 69 -7.93 -5.39 -35.50
N PHE A 70 -9.18 -5.82 -35.59
CA PHE A 70 -10.17 -5.15 -36.42
C PHE A 70 -10.39 -3.67 -36.01
N ARG A 71 -10.08 -3.29 -34.75
CA ARG A 71 -10.16 -1.89 -34.28
C ARG A 71 -9.10 -1.02 -34.91
N ASP A 72 -7.89 -1.55 -35.14
CA ASP A 72 -6.84 -0.85 -35.87
C ASP A 72 -7.21 -0.62 -37.35
N GLU A 73 -8.02 -1.53 -37.94
CA GLU A 73 -8.52 -1.36 -39.31
C GLU A 73 -9.64 -0.31 -39.37
N LEU A 74 -10.48 -0.25 -38.32
CA LEU A 74 -11.57 0.74 -38.21
C LEU A 74 -11.05 2.14 -37.96
N TYR A 75 -10.00 2.30 -37.16
CA TYR A 75 -9.44 3.58 -36.75
C TYR A 75 -7.94 3.48 -36.54
N ALA A 76 -7.18 4.05 -37.46
CA ALA A 76 -5.71 3.96 -37.47
C ALA A 76 -5.05 4.59 -36.25
N GLU A 77 -5.72 5.50 -35.56
CA GLU A 77 -5.22 6.13 -34.35
C GLU A 77 -5.59 5.37 -33.07
N TYR A 78 -6.32 4.25 -33.15
CA TYR A 78 -6.67 3.41 -32.02
C TYR A 78 -5.40 2.93 -31.31
N LYS A 79 -5.30 3.18 -30.02
CA LYS A 79 -4.13 2.86 -29.17
C LYS A 79 -2.76 3.37 -29.68
N SER A 80 -2.73 4.24 -30.71
CA SER A 80 -1.50 4.68 -31.41
C SER A 80 -0.51 5.44 -30.50
N HIS A 81 -1.02 6.08 -29.43
CA HIS A 81 -0.21 6.83 -28.48
C HIS A 81 0.30 5.97 -27.30
N ARG A 82 -0.08 4.69 -27.22
CA ARG A 82 0.45 3.79 -26.20
C ARG A 82 1.93 3.54 -26.44
N PRO A 83 2.79 3.71 -25.41
CA PRO A 83 4.20 3.36 -25.55
C PRO A 83 4.34 1.86 -25.84
N PRO A 84 5.38 1.44 -26.56
CA PRO A 84 5.64 0.03 -26.76
C PRO A 84 5.84 -0.67 -25.42
N MET A 85 5.51 -1.97 -25.37
CA MET A 85 5.70 -2.78 -24.17
C MET A 85 7.18 -2.73 -23.75
N PRO A 86 7.48 -2.39 -22.49
CA PRO A 86 8.85 -2.38 -21.95
C PRO A 86 9.55 -3.70 -22.20
N ASP A 87 10.85 -3.67 -22.50
CA ASP A 87 11.62 -4.88 -22.83
C ASP A 87 11.64 -5.88 -21.67
N ASP A 88 11.75 -5.39 -20.42
CA ASP A 88 11.67 -6.21 -19.21
C ASP A 88 10.32 -6.91 -19.06
N LEU A 89 9.22 -6.28 -19.47
CA LEU A 89 7.90 -6.92 -19.49
C LEU A 89 7.79 -7.90 -20.65
N ARG A 90 8.28 -7.53 -21.82
CA ARG A 90 8.25 -8.37 -23.03
C ARG A 90 8.99 -9.69 -22.84
N ALA A 91 10.13 -9.66 -22.15
CA ALA A 91 10.92 -10.85 -21.83
C ALA A 91 10.16 -11.84 -20.94
N GLN A 92 9.17 -11.39 -20.17
CA GLN A 92 8.40 -12.19 -19.24
C GLN A 92 7.14 -12.83 -19.87
N VAL A 93 6.70 -12.38 -21.05
CA VAL A 93 5.44 -12.87 -21.66
C VAL A 93 5.52 -14.35 -22.02
N VAL A 94 6.52 -14.77 -22.77
CA VAL A 94 6.62 -16.17 -23.23
C VAL A 94 6.73 -17.15 -22.08
N PRO A 95 7.64 -16.96 -21.10
CA PRO A 95 7.70 -17.82 -19.93
C PRO A 95 6.40 -17.87 -19.12
N LEU A 96 5.71 -16.74 -18.98
CA LEU A 96 4.41 -16.72 -18.29
C LEU A 96 3.39 -17.61 -18.97
N LEU A 97 3.27 -17.50 -20.31
CA LEU A 97 2.32 -18.33 -21.08
C LEU A 97 2.65 -19.82 -20.96
N GLU A 98 3.95 -20.18 -20.93
CA GLU A 98 4.40 -21.55 -20.69
C GLU A 98 3.98 -22.05 -19.30
N ILE A 99 4.16 -21.22 -18.27
CA ILE A 99 3.76 -21.57 -16.90
C ILE A 99 2.25 -21.72 -16.78
N VAL A 100 1.46 -20.83 -17.37
CA VAL A 100 -0.02 -20.91 -17.35
C VAL A 100 -0.49 -22.24 -17.96
N ARG A 101 0.08 -22.66 -19.10
CA ARG A 101 -0.21 -23.97 -19.70
C ARG A 101 0.23 -25.12 -18.81
N ALA A 102 1.43 -25.03 -18.24
CA ALA A 102 1.97 -26.07 -17.35
C ALA A 102 1.18 -26.17 -16.02
N LEU A 103 0.48 -25.12 -15.59
CA LEU A 103 -0.49 -25.16 -14.48
C LEU A 103 -1.78 -25.92 -14.84
N GLY A 104 -1.92 -26.34 -16.09
CA GLY A 104 -3.11 -27.03 -16.61
C GLY A 104 -4.29 -26.10 -16.87
N LEU A 105 -4.08 -24.78 -16.88
CA LEU A 105 -5.13 -23.82 -17.16
C LEU A 105 -5.30 -23.64 -18.67
N PRO A 106 -6.54 -23.76 -19.23
CA PRO A 106 -6.84 -23.37 -20.60
C PRO A 106 -6.37 -21.94 -20.87
N LEU A 107 -5.56 -21.79 -21.90
CA LEU A 107 -5.00 -20.50 -22.30
C LEU A 107 -5.42 -20.19 -23.73
N LEU A 108 -6.14 -19.09 -23.89
CA LEU A 108 -6.65 -18.62 -25.18
C LEU A 108 -5.89 -17.37 -25.63
N ARG A 109 -5.57 -17.35 -26.93
CA ARG A 109 -4.89 -16.23 -27.57
C ARG A 109 -5.24 -16.24 -29.05
N ILE A 110 -6.11 -15.35 -29.48
CA ILE A 110 -6.73 -15.35 -30.81
C ILE A 110 -6.24 -14.14 -31.60
N GLU A 111 -5.72 -14.37 -32.79
CA GLU A 111 -5.21 -13.30 -33.65
C GLU A 111 -6.37 -12.47 -34.26
N GLY A 112 -6.11 -11.18 -34.50
CA GLY A 112 -7.06 -10.26 -35.15
C GLY A 112 -8.14 -9.68 -34.24
N VAL A 113 -8.20 -10.13 -32.97
CA VAL A 113 -9.16 -9.65 -31.95
C VAL A 113 -8.46 -9.41 -30.62
N GLU A 114 -9.07 -8.67 -29.73
CA GLU A 114 -8.56 -8.44 -28.38
C GLU A 114 -9.04 -9.51 -27.38
N ALA A 115 -8.34 -9.65 -26.27
CA ALA A 115 -8.73 -10.58 -25.20
C ALA A 115 -10.17 -10.33 -24.73
N ASP A 116 -10.60 -9.07 -24.70
CA ASP A 116 -11.93 -8.64 -24.30
C ASP A 116 -13.03 -9.24 -25.18
N ASP A 117 -12.80 -9.32 -26.51
CA ASP A 117 -13.74 -9.87 -27.46
C ASP A 117 -13.87 -11.41 -27.28
N VAL A 118 -12.75 -12.08 -26.97
CA VAL A 118 -12.73 -13.52 -26.68
C VAL A 118 -13.48 -13.80 -25.39
N ILE A 119 -13.19 -13.02 -24.32
CA ILE A 119 -13.87 -13.12 -23.02
C ILE A 119 -15.37 -12.83 -23.19
N GLY A 120 -15.73 -11.77 -23.92
CA GLY A 120 -17.12 -11.39 -24.20
C GLY A 120 -17.89 -12.49 -24.90
N THR A 121 -17.30 -13.14 -25.91
CA THR A 121 -17.89 -14.22 -26.65
C THR A 121 -18.12 -15.45 -25.76
N LEU A 122 -17.12 -15.90 -25.02
CA LEU A 122 -17.24 -17.04 -24.11
C LEU A 122 -18.24 -16.79 -23.00
N ALA A 123 -18.19 -15.60 -22.38
CA ALA A 123 -19.10 -15.23 -21.30
C ALA A 123 -20.55 -15.22 -21.75
N ARG A 124 -20.84 -14.64 -22.93
CA ARG A 124 -22.19 -14.58 -23.46
C ARG A 124 -22.72 -15.99 -23.80
N ARG A 125 -21.93 -16.80 -24.51
CA ARG A 125 -22.31 -18.18 -24.84
C ARG A 125 -22.56 -19.04 -23.60
N ALA A 126 -21.71 -18.93 -22.58
CA ALA A 126 -21.88 -19.65 -21.32
C ALA A 126 -23.17 -19.20 -20.60
N ALA A 127 -23.41 -17.89 -20.53
CA ALA A 127 -24.60 -17.32 -19.90
C ALA A 127 -25.89 -17.74 -20.64
N ASP A 128 -25.90 -17.76 -21.98
CA ASP A 128 -27.01 -18.21 -22.81
C ASP A 128 -27.27 -19.71 -22.63
N ALA A 129 -26.21 -20.51 -22.38
CA ALA A 129 -26.31 -21.92 -22.01
C ALA A 129 -26.74 -22.14 -20.53
N GLY A 130 -27.02 -21.10 -19.80
CA GLY A 130 -27.54 -21.18 -18.45
C GLY A 130 -26.50 -21.15 -17.34
N GLN A 131 -25.20 -21.03 -17.65
CA GLN A 131 -24.09 -21.05 -16.71
C GLN A 131 -23.88 -19.71 -16.02
N ILE A 132 -23.38 -19.74 -14.77
CA ILE A 132 -22.96 -18.56 -14.01
C ILE A 132 -21.50 -18.27 -14.36
N VAL A 133 -21.23 -17.07 -14.84
CA VAL A 133 -19.92 -16.64 -15.31
C VAL A 133 -19.36 -15.55 -14.42
N LEU A 134 -18.10 -15.71 -14.01
CA LEU A 134 -17.31 -14.70 -13.33
C LEU A 134 -16.18 -14.25 -14.24
N ILE A 135 -16.11 -12.95 -14.55
CA ILE A 135 -15.01 -12.35 -15.30
C ILE A 135 -14.08 -11.63 -14.31
N SER A 136 -12.81 -12.00 -14.32
CA SER A 136 -11.78 -11.33 -13.50
C SER A 136 -10.94 -10.41 -14.36
N THR A 137 -11.18 -9.11 -14.24
CA THR A 137 -10.47 -8.06 -14.99
C THR A 137 -10.38 -6.76 -14.21
N GLY A 138 -9.40 -5.91 -14.56
CA GLY A 138 -9.34 -4.52 -14.12
C GLY A 138 -10.01 -3.54 -15.07
N ASP A 139 -10.45 -4.00 -16.23
CA ASP A 139 -10.99 -3.15 -17.27
C ASP A 139 -12.48 -2.83 -17.03
N LYS A 140 -12.77 -1.52 -17.02
CA LYS A 140 -14.13 -0.97 -16.84
C LYS A 140 -15.04 -1.26 -18.05
N ASP A 141 -14.43 -1.42 -19.23
CA ASP A 141 -15.18 -1.55 -20.48
C ASP A 141 -15.92 -2.88 -20.52
N MET A 142 -15.41 -3.90 -19.83
CA MET A 142 -16.09 -5.18 -19.64
C MET A 142 -17.39 -5.10 -18.81
N CYS A 143 -17.67 -3.97 -18.15
CA CYS A 143 -18.97 -3.78 -17.47
C CYS A 143 -20.18 -3.83 -18.42
N GLN A 144 -19.98 -3.66 -19.73
CA GLN A 144 -21.02 -3.85 -20.75
C GLN A 144 -21.49 -5.32 -20.89
N LEU A 145 -20.70 -6.28 -20.38
CA LEU A 145 -21.01 -7.71 -20.42
C LEU A 145 -21.85 -8.17 -19.23
N VAL A 146 -21.92 -7.36 -18.17
CA VAL A 146 -22.62 -7.69 -16.93
C VAL A 146 -24.11 -7.92 -17.18
N GLY A 147 -24.63 -9.00 -16.59
CA GLY A 147 -26.01 -9.40 -16.74
C GLY A 147 -26.47 -10.35 -15.64
N PRO A 148 -27.65 -10.96 -15.77
CA PRO A 148 -28.19 -11.83 -14.72
C PRO A 148 -27.31 -13.03 -14.36
N LYS A 149 -26.42 -13.45 -15.27
CA LYS A 149 -25.51 -14.59 -15.08
C LYS A 149 -24.04 -14.24 -15.28
N ILE A 150 -23.70 -12.99 -15.56
CA ILE A 150 -22.34 -12.53 -15.75
C ILE A 150 -22.03 -11.46 -14.70
N THR A 151 -21.04 -11.73 -13.87
CA THR A 151 -20.53 -10.82 -12.85
C THR A 151 -19.06 -10.53 -13.11
N LEU A 152 -18.61 -9.29 -12.89
CA LEU A 152 -17.19 -8.92 -12.92
C LEU A 152 -16.62 -8.81 -11.51
N VAL A 153 -15.35 -9.17 -11.36
CA VAL A 153 -14.56 -8.91 -10.16
C VAL A 153 -13.25 -8.24 -10.52
N ASN A 154 -12.97 -7.14 -9.84
CA ASN A 154 -11.64 -6.54 -9.84
C ASN A 154 -10.89 -7.03 -8.60
N THR A 155 -10.04 -8.02 -8.79
CA THR A 155 -9.31 -8.67 -7.68
C THR A 155 -8.30 -7.79 -6.96
N MET A 156 -8.02 -6.56 -7.44
CA MET A 156 -7.18 -5.59 -6.73
C MET A 156 -7.95 -4.77 -5.70
N SER A 157 -9.12 -4.27 -6.11
CA SER A 157 -9.95 -3.45 -5.23
C SER A 157 -10.96 -4.27 -4.44
N GLY A 158 -11.07 -5.59 -4.72
CA GLY A 158 -12.13 -6.43 -4.20
C GLY A 158 -13.53 -6.07 -4.74
N SER A 159 -13.61 -5.11 -5.67
CA SER A 159 -14.88 -4.60 -6.17
C SER A 159 -15.57 -5.63 -7.06
N VAL A 160 -16.82 -5.92 -6.74
CA VAL A 160 -17.69 -6.80 -7.52
C VAL A 160 -18.69 -5.94 -8.29
N TYR A 161 -18.82 -6.19 -9.59
CA TYR A 161 -19.74 -5.48 -10.47
C TYR A 161 -20.79 -6.47 -11.00
N ASP A 162 -21.89 -6.58 -10.29
CA ASP A 162 -23.17 -7.04 -10.78
C ASP A 162 -23.94 -5.85 -11.38
N ARG A 163 -25.20 -6.04 -11.75
CA ARG A 163 -26.03 -5.00 -12.38
C ARG A 163 -26.13 -3.73 -11.52
N GLU A 164 -26.33 -3.90 -10.22
CA GLU A 164 -26.44 -2.80 -9.26
C GLU A 164 -25.06 -2.15 -8.98
N GLY A 165 -23.99 -2.94 -8.94
CA GLY A 165 -22.62 -2.47 -8.78
C GLY A 165 -22.16 -1.59 -9.94
N VAL A 166 -22.52 -1.93 -11.19
CA VAL A 166 -22.27 -1.08 -12.37
C VAL A 166 -23.04 0.23 -12.24
N LYS A 167 -24.35 0.16 -11.89
CA LYS A 167 -25.19 1.36 -11.69
C LYS A 167 -24.63 2.26 -10.58
N ALA A 168 -24.24 1.69 -9.48
CA ALA A 168 -23.66 2.44 -8.36
C ALA A 168 -22.33 3.13 -8.71
N LYS A 169 -21.50 2.50 -9.56
CA LYS A 169 -20.18 3.00 -9.94
C LYS A 169 -20.21 4.06 -11.02
N PHE A 170 -21.01 3.83 -12.08
CA PHE A 170 -21.01 4.64 -13.31
C PHE A 170 -22.27 5.50 -13.47
N ASP A 171 -23.27 5.31 -12.62
CA ASP A 171 -24.59 5.91 -12.71
C ASP A 171 -25.36 5.59 -14.01
N VAL A 172 -24.96 4.49 -14.68
CA VAL A 172 -25.64 3.91 -15.85
C VAL A 172 -25.80 2.40 -15.66
N TRP A 173 -26.77 1.81 -16.34
CA TRP A 173 -26.96 0.36 -16.35
C TRP A 173 -25.95 -0.34 -17.28
N PRO A 174 -25.65 -1.64 -17.09
CA PRO A 174 -24.76 -2.38 -17.99
C PRO A 174 -25.15 -2.25 -19.46
N GLU A 175 -26.45 -2.27 -19.77
CA GLU A 175 -26.97 -2.12 -21.12
C GLU A 175 -26.71 -0.75 -21.76
N GLN A 176 -26.36 0.25 -20.93
CA GLN A 176 -26.03 1.61 -21.36
C GLN A 176 -24.52 1.86 -21.41
N MET A 177 -23.69 0.89 -21.01
CA MET A 177 -22.23 1.09 -20.90
C MET A 177 -21.59 1.41 -22.25
N ILE A 178 -22.01 0.77 -23.32
CA ILE A 178 -21.51 1.07 -24.68
C ILE A 178 -21.81 2.53 -25.06
N ASP A 179 -23.05 2.96 -24.85
CA ASP A 179 -23.48 4.32 -25.13
C ASP A 179 -22.77 5.34 -24.25
N TYR A 180 -22.53 4.98 -22.97
CA TYR A 180 -21.77 5.80 -22.04
C TYR A 180 -20.32 5.96 -22.50
N LEU A 181 -19.63 4.88 -22.87
CA LEU A 181 -18.26 4.89 -23.38
C LEU A 181 -18.14 5.67 -24.69
N ALA A 182 -19.12 5.53 -25.60
CA ALA A 182 -19.15 6.29 -26.85
C ALA A 182 -19.27 7.79 -26.61
N LEU A 183 -20.04 8.23 -25.62
CA LEU A 183 -20.21 9.64 -25.27
C LEU A 183 -18.97 10.23 -24.57
N VAL A 184 -18.42 9.50 -23.62
CA VAL A 184 -17.27 9.96 -22.81
C VAL A 184 -15.96 9.86 -23.59
N GLY A 185 -15.84 8.84 -24.46
CA GLY A 185 -14.59 8.42 -25.07
C GLY A 185 -13.65 7.71 -24.09
N ASP A 186 -12.54 7.22 -24.59
CA ASP A 186 -11.45 6.65 -23.76
C ASP A 186 -10.09 7.16 -24.21
N SER A 187 -9.46 7.96 -23.35
CA SER A 187 -8.13 8.50 -23.63
C SER A 187 -7.04 7.42 -23.58
N SER A 188 -7.29 6.28 -22.89
CA SER A 188 -6.34 5.17 -22.82
C SER A 188 -6.25 4.40 -24.13
N ASP A 189 -7.37 4.33 -24.86
CA ASP A 189 -7.49 3.62 -26.13
C ASP A 189 -7.58 4.56 -27.33
N ASN A 190 -7.52 5.87 -27.07
CA ASN A 190 -7.70 6.91 -28.05
C ASN A 190 -9.07 6.82 -28.78
N ILE A 191 -10.11 6.39 -28.04
CA ILE A 191 -11.47 6.39 -28.55
C ILE A 191 -12.02 7.82 -28.43
N PRO A 192 -12.42 8.47 -29.53
CA PRO A 192 -12.94 9.82 -29.48
C PRO A 192 -14.30 9.83 -28.76
N GLY A 193 -14.50 10.78 -27.84
CA GLY A 193 -15.79 11.06 -27.23
C GLY A 193 -16.36 12.37 -27.74
N ILE A 194 -17.41 12.86 -27.12
CA ILE A 194 -17.93 14.20 -27.38
C ILE A 194 -17.14 15.21 -26.55
N ASP A 195 -16.63 16.26 -27.20
CA ASP A 195 -15.83 17.30 -26.52
C ASP A 195 -16.58 17.88 -25.31
N LYS A 196 -15.88 17.91 -24.16
CA LYS A 196 -16.40 18.37 -22.84
C LYS A 196 -17.59 17.59 -22.29
N VAL A 197 -17.87 16.40 -22.80
CA VAL A 197 -18.82 15.46 -22.22
C VAL A 197 -18.06 14.46 -21.35
N GLY A 198 -18.15 14.65 -20.04
CA GLY A 198 -17.56 13.75 -19.06
C GLY A 198 -18.59 12.78 -18.46
N PRO A 199 -18.13 11.90 -17.55
CA PRO A 199 -18.94 10.85 -16.92
C PRO A 199 -20.32 11.30 -16.43
N LYS A 200 -20.38 12.39 -15.67
CA LYS A 200 -21.63 12.92 -15.11
C LYS A 200 -22.61 13.39 -16.17
N THR A 201 -22.12 13.97 -17.26
CA THR A 201 -22.98 14.48 -18.36
C THR A 201 -23.54 13.32 -19.17
N ALA A 202 -22.70 12.32 -19.49
CA ALA A 202 -23.12 11.11 -20.20
C ALA A 202 -24.17 10.34 -19.40
N ALA A 203 -23.91 10.09 -18.10
CA ALA A 203 -24.86 9.40 -17.22
C ALA A 203 -26.19 10.15 -17.11
N LYS A 204 -26.16 11.49 -16.96
CA LYS A 204 -27.38 12.32 -16.95
C LYS A 204 -28.18 12.19 -18.23
N TRP A 205 -27.52 12.23 -19.39
CA TRP A 205 -28.21 12.10 -20.69
C TRP A 205 -28.80 10.71 -20.87
N LEU A 206 -28.06 9.65 -20.54
CA LEU A 206 -28.57 8.29 -20.62
C LEU A 206 -29.68 8.01 -19.61
N GLY A 207 -29.69 8.67 -18.46
CA GLY A 207 -30.82 8.68 -17.53
C GLY A 207 -32.06 9.36 -18.10
N GLN A 208 -31.90 10.41 -18.93
CA GLN A 208 -32.98 11.19 -19.51
C GLN A 208 -33.53 10.55 -20.82
N TYR A 209 -32.64 10.10 -21.71
CA TYR A 209 -32.98 9.62 -23.05
C TYR A 209 -32.96 8.10 -23.18
N ALA A 210 -32.50 7.39 -22.17
CA ALA A 210 -32.33 5.94 -22.06
C ALA A 210 -31.28 5.33 -22.99
N THR A 211 -31.18 5.75 -24.25
CA THR A 211 -30.22 5.23 -25.24
C THR A 211 -29.52 6.37 -26.00
N LEU A 212 -28.37 6.06 -26.59
CA LEU A 212 -27.65 6.99 -27.46
C LEU A 212 -28.50 7.37 -28.71
N ASP A 213 -29.22 6.41 -29.28
CA ASP A 213 -30.03 6.66 -30.45
C ASP A 213 -31.17 7.67 -30.17
N ASN A 214 -31.81 7.56 -29.00
CA ASN A 214 -32.79 8.54 -28.55
C ASN A 214 -32.16 9.91 -28.31
N LEU A 215 -30.96 9.96 -27.69
CA LEU A 215 -30.22 11.19 -27.48
C LEU A 215 -29.85 11.86 -28.81
N VAL A 216 -29.39 11.12 -29.79
CA VAL A 216 -29.06 11.61 -31.14
C VAL A 216 -30.30 12.17 -31.83
N THR A 217 -31.43 11.47 -31.76
CA THR A 217 -32.72 11.92 -32.34
C THR A 217 -33.15 13.24 -31.72
N ASN A 218 -32.93 13.45 -30.43
CA ASN A 218 -33.33 14.64 -29.70
C ASN A 218 -32.14 15.64 -29.47
N ALA A 219 -31.05 15.49 -30.22
CA ALA A 219 -29.83 16.30 -30.02
C ALA A 219 -30.08 17.84 -30.20
N ALA A 220 -31.13 18.21 -30.95
CA ALA A 220 -31.54 19.61 -31.10
C ALA A 220 -32.11 20.21 -29.80
N GLU A 221 -32.66 19.39 -28.91
CA GLU A 221 -33.26 19.83 -27.65
C GLU A 221 -32.21 19.96 -26.53
N VAL A 222 -31.01 19.40 -26.72
CA VAL A 222 -29.93 19.49 -25.76
C VAL A 222 -29.33 20.90 -25.79
N GLY A 223 -29.56 21.67 -24.73
CA GLY A 223 -29.14 23.06 -24.64
C GLY A 223 -27.66 23.24 -24.20
N GLY A 224 -27.21 24.50 -24.34
CA GLY A 224 -25.88 24.91 -23.86
C GLY A 224 -24.71 24.40 -24.71
N LYS A 225 -23.49 24.71 -24.27
CA LYS A 225 -22.24 24.39 -25.00
C LYS A 225 -22.05 22.90 -25.25
N VAL A 226 -22.43 22.05 -24.28
CA VAL A 226 -22.35 20.60 -24.43
C VAL A 226 -23.32 20.06 -25.48
N GLY A 227 -24.50 20.68 -25.67
CA GLY A 227 -25.43 20.33 -26.73
C GLY A 227 -24.91 20.73 -28.12
N GLU A 228 -24.21 21.87 -28.22
CA GLU A 228 -23.50 22.25 -29.47
C GLU A 228 -22.41 21.23 -29.79
N ASN A 229 -21.60 20.82 -28.79
CA ASN A 229 -20.56 19.82 -28.96
C ASN A 229 -21.12 18.44 -29.33
N LEU A 230 -22.26 18.06 -28.75
CA LEU A 230 -22.97 16.84 -29.15
C LEU A 230 -23.32 16.87 -30.65
N ARG A 231 -23.98 17.92 -31.12
CA ARG A 231 -24.34 18.08 -32.53
C ARG A 231 -23.15 18.10 -33.48
N ALA A 232 -22.06 18.74 -33.06
CA ALA A 232 -20.80 18.74 -33.83
C ALA A 232 -20.11 17.39 -33.89
N GLY A 233 -20.25 16.59 -32.82
CA GLY A 233 -19.60 15.28 -32.68
C GLY A 233 -20.44 14.08 -33.17
N LEU A 234 -21.65 14.27 -33.71
CA LEU A 234 -22.52 13.16 -34.12
C LEU A 234 -21.87 12.21 -35.13
N ALA A 235 -21.05 12.72 -36.03
CA ALA A 235 -20.34 11.90 -37.02
C ALA A 235 -19.31 10.94 -36.40
N THR A 236 -18.75 11.27 -35.23
CA THR A 236 -17.75 10.45 -34.54
C THR A 236 -18.36 9.44 -33.58
N LEU A 237 -19.62 9.64 -33.16
CA LEU A 237 -20.27 8.77 -32.18
C LEU A 237 -20.43 7.34 -32.65
N GLU A 238 -20.77 7.11 -33.93
CA GLU A 238 -20.90 5.77 -34.48
C GLU A 238 -19.57 5.04 -34.48
N LEU A 239 -18.47 5.73 -34.83
CA LEU A 239 -17.14 5.18 -34.76
C LEU A 239 -16.77 4.83 -33.29
N SER A 240 -17.00 5.75 -32.38
CA SER A 240 -16.72 5.56 -30.94
C SER A 240 -17.51 4.38 -30.37
N ARG A 241 -18.80 4.27 -30.74
CA ARG A 241 -19.64 3.15 -30.35
C ARG A 241 -19.09 1.80 -30.84
N ARG A 242 -18.67 1.73 -32.11
CA ARG A 242 -18.08 0.55 -32.70
C ARG A 242 -16.75 0.18 -32.05
N LEU A 243 -15.90 1.13 -31.74
CA LEU A 243 -14.61 0.92 -31.06
C LEU A 243 -14.80 0.45 -29.61
N ALA A 244 -15.76 1.01 -28.88
CA ALA A 244 -16.06 0.67 -27.50
C ALA A 244 -16.83 -0.67 -27.35
N THR A 245 -17.44 -1.17 -28.42
CA THR A 245 -18.23 -2.41 -28.35
C THR A 245 -17.33 -3.63 -28.32
N ILE A 246 -17.48 -4.45 -27.29
CA ILE A 246 -16.84 -5.78 -27.20
C ILE A 246 -17.65 -6.75 -28.06
N ARG A 247 -16.98 -7.39 -29.00
CA ARG A 247 -17.61 -8.44 -29.84
C ARG A 247 -17.88 -9.68 -29.00
N SER A 248 -19.05 -10.23 -29.15
CA SER A 248 -19.49 -11.46 -28.47
C SER A 248 -19.99 -12.56 -29.44
N ASP A 249 -19.59 -12.45 -30.71
CA ASP A 249 -20.02 -13.29 -31.80
C ASP A 249 -18.86 -13.99 -32.55
N LEU A 250 -17.67 -14.05 -31.96
CA LEU A 250 -16.48 -14.60 -32.60
C LEU A 250 -16.61 -16.12 -32.82
N GLU A 251 -16.08 -16.62 -33.94
CA GLU A 251 -15.80 -18.04 -34.10
C GLU A 251 -14.52 -18.39 -33.30
N LEU A 252 -14.67 -19.18 -32.25
CA LEU A 252 -13.59 -19.59 -31.38
C LEU A 252 -13.24 -21.07 -31.56
N PRO A 253 -11.97 -21.45 -31.38
CA PRO A 253 -11.51 -22.83 -31.50
C PRO A 253 -11.97 -23.74 -30.36
N ALA A 254 -12.51 -23.18 -29.28
CA ALA A 254 -13.02 -23.89 -28.12
C ALA A 254 -14.30 -23.25 -27.60
N GLU A 255 -15.23 -24.07 -27.16
CA GLU A 255 -16.45 -23.65 -26.48
C GLU A 255 -16.24 -23.60 -24.97
N ALA A 256 -17.11 -22.89 -24.26
CA ALA A 256 -17.03 -22.76 -22.80
C ALA A 256 -17.00 -24.11 -22.05
N ASN A 257 -17.62 -25.12 -22.61
CA ASN A 257 -17.65 -26.49 -22.05
C ASN A 257 -16.33 -27.25 -22.24
N ASP A 258 -15.52 -26.87 -23.21
CA ASP A 258 -14.24 -27.50 -23.52
C ASP A 258 -13.08 -26.96 -22.65
N LEU A 259 -13.34 -25.93 -21.86
CA LEU A 259 -12.34 -25.24 -21.01
C LEU A 259 -12.13 -25.99 -19.69
N ALA A 260 -11.88 -27.31 -19.78
CA ALA A 260 -11.53 -28.09 -18.59
C ALA A 260 -10.07 -27.95 -18.23
N ARG A 261 -9.77 -27.85 -16.94
CA ARG A 261 -8.41 -27.85 -16.43
C ARG A 261 -7.77 -29.23 -16.63
N SER A 262 -6.58 -29.27 -17.19
CA SER A 262 -5.76 -30.50 -17.26
C SER A 262 -4.92 -30.67 -15.99
N ALA A 263 -4.33 -31.87 -15.81
CA ALA A 263 -3.36 -32.08 -14.76
C ALA A 263 -2.14 -31.17 -14.99
N PRO A 264 -1.57 -30.57 -13.94
CA PRO A 264 -0.34 -29.77 -14.05
C PRO A 264 0.83 -30.56 -14.59
N ASP A 265 1.62 -29.98 -15.48
CA ASP A 265 2.92 -30.50 -15.90
C ASP A 265 3.99 -30.07 -14.89
N GLU A 266 4.14 -30.89 -13.85
CA GLU A 266 5.11 -30.62 -12.77
C GLU A 266 6.56 -30.54 -13.26
N SER A 267 6.90 -31.27 -14.33
CA SER A 267 8.26 -31.27 -14.90
C SER A 267 8.58 -29.89 -15.48
N THR A 268 7.70 -29.37 -16.31
CA THR A 268 7.87 -28.04 -16.91
C THR A 268 7.79 -26.95 -15.85
N LEU A 269 6.86 -27.05 -14.88
CA LEU A 269 6.78 -26.11 -13.76
C LEU A 269 8.07 -26.09 -12.95
N ARG A 270 8.63 -27.27 -12.62
CA ARG A 270 9.89 -27.37 -11.88
C ARG A 270 11.06 -26.72 -12.64
N GLN A 271 11.15 -26.94 -13.95
CA GLN A 271 12.20 -26.32 -14.78
C GLN A 271 12.06 -24.79 -14.80
N LEU A 272 10.85 -24.26 -15.04
CA LEU A 272 10.60 -22.81 -15.12
C LEU A 272 10.74 -22.13 -13.75
N TYR A 273 10.24 -22.73 -12.69
CA TYR A 273 10.40 -22.20 -11.34
C TYR A 273 11.86 -22.21 -10.88
N THR A 274 12.66 -23.22 -11.30
CA THR A 274 14.10 -23.24 -11.06
C THR A 274 14.81 -22.14 -11.86
N ARG A 275 14.45 -21.97 -13.15
CA ARG A 275 15.01 -20.91 -13.99
C ARG A 275 14.78 -19.52 -13.38
N PHE A 276 13.58 -19.25 -12.91
CA PHE A 276 13.20 -17.96 -12.33
C PHE A 276 13.47 -17.85 -10.82
N GLU A 277 14.04 -18.89 -10.20
CA GLU A 277 14.38 -18.95 -8.77
C GLU A 277 13.17 -18.75 -7.84
N PHE A 278 12.01 -19.24 -8.27
CA PHE A 278 10.77 -19.18 -7.48
C PHE A 278 10.77 -20.28 -6.40
N LYS A 279 11.62 -20.12 -5.39
CA LYS A 279 11.86 -21.12 -4.35
C LYS A 279 10.59 -21.58 -3.63
N ALA A 280 9.64 -20.69 -3.34
CA ALA A 280 8.38 -21.00 -2.70
C ALA A 280 7.49 -21.89 -3.59
N LEU A 281 7.38 -21.57 -4.89
CA LEU A 281 6.62 -22.35 -5.86
C LEU A 281 7.28 -23.71 -6.16
N LEU A 282 8.61 -23.81 -6.13
CA LEU A 282 9.33 -25.08 -6.24
C LEU A 282 9.02 -26.01 -5.08
N ARG A 283 8.97 -25.51 -3.85
CA ARG A 283 8.60 -26.31 -2.67
C ARG A 283 7.16 -26.82 -2.75
N SER A 284 6.24 -26.04 -3.29
CA SER A 284 4.84 -26.46 -3.45
C SER A 284 4.62 -27.59 -4.47
N LEU A 285 5.60 -27.85 -5.35
CA LEU A 285 5.59 -28.99 -6.29
C LEU A 285 6.16 -30.28 -5.72
N GLY A 286 6.83 -30.24 -4.54
CA GLY A 286 7.40 -31.39 -3.88
C GLY A 286 6.52 -31.86 -2.73
N GLY A 287 5.56 -32.76 -3.00
CA GLY A 287 4.93 -33.57 -1.96
C GLY A 287 5.93 -34.61 -1.46
N THR A 288 6.17 -34.65 -0.15
CA THR A 288 6.85 -35.70 0.69
C THR A 288 8.25 -36.23 0.26
N GLU A 289 9.18 -35.98 1.19
CA GLU A 289 10.38 -36.78 1.53
C GLU A 289 11.38 -37.17 0.43
N VAL A 290 12.54 -36.52 0.48
CA VAL A 290 13.81 -37.25 0.59
C VAL A 290 14.70 -36.48 1.57
N ALA A 291 14.86 -37.05 2.75
CA ALA A 291 16.04 -36.85 3.58
C ALA A 291 17.21 -37.56 2.89
N GLU A 292 18.29 -36.83 2.63
CA GLU A 292 19.65 -37.36 2.91
C GLU A 292 20.74 -36.41 2.44
N SER A 293 21.55 -36.22 3.34
CA SER A 293 22.99 -36.09 3.57
C SER A 293 23.55 -34.68 3.50
N ALA A 294 23.83 -34.27 4.70
CA ALA A 294 24.74 -33.19 5.05
C ALA A 294 26.18 -33.54 4.65
N THR A 295 26.91 -32.58 4.13
CA THR A 295 28.29 -32.32 4.59
C THR A 295 28.61 -30.84 4.37
N ASP A 296 28.98 -30.22 5.47
CA ASP A 296 29.86 -29.08 5.72
C ASP A 296 29.93 -27.89 4.73
N GLY A 297 29.56 -26.75 5.25
CA GLY A 297 29.85 -25.42 4.72
C GLY A 297 29.01 -24.36 5.43
N ALA A 298 29.49 -23.89 6.58
CA ALA A 298 28.85 -22.84 7.34
C ALA A 298 28.81 -21.51 6.55
N ASP A 299 27.62 -21.08 6.18
CA ASP A 299 27.29 -19.66 6.00
C ASP A 299 25.82 -19.49 6.39
N ALA A 300 25.63 -19.06 7.63
CA ALA A 300 24.31 -18.80 8.20
C ALA A 300 23.76 -17.49 7.66
N ALA A 301 22.93 -17.59 6.61
CA ALA A 301 21.98 -16.50 6.31
C ALA A 301 21.01 -16.36 7.50
N PRO A 302 20.60 -15.12 7.87
CA PRO A 302 19.67 -14.92 8.96
C PRO A 302 18.35 -15.68 8.67
N PRO A 303 17.72 -16.27 9.68
CA PRO A 303 16.44 -16.97 9.49
C PRO A 303 15.36 -15.94 9.17
N THR A 304 15.04 -15.80 7.89
CA THR A 304 13.77 -15.21 7.50
C THR A 304 12.71 -16.28 7.76
N GLY A 305 11.74 -15.99 8.59
CA GLY A 305 10.57 -16.84 8.83
C GLY A 305 9.78 -17.04 7.53
N SER A 306 10.29 -17.88 6.63
CA SER A 306 9.73 -18.14 5.30
C SER A 306 8.78 -19.34 5.29
N GLY A 307 8.34 -19.83 6.46
CA GLY A 307 7.30 -20.84 6.55
C GLY A 307 5.96 -20.23 6.13
N ASN A 308 5.26 -20.83 5.18
CA ASN A 308 3.84 -20.60 5.03
C ASN A 308 3.19 -21.07 6.34
N LEU A 309 2.67 -20.14 7.14
CA LEU A 309 1.79 -20.47 8.25
C LEU A 309 0.58 -21.21 7.65
N GLU A 310 0.39 -22.48 8.04
CA GLU A 310 -0.86 -23.17 7.73
C GLU A 310 -2.00 -22.43 8.42
N ILE A 311 -2.95 -21.92 7.64
CA ILE A 311 -4.18 -21.34 8.17
C ILE A 311 -4.89 -22.49 8.89
N ARG A 312 -4.93 -22.46 10.23
CA ARG A 312 -5.71 -23.41 11.01
C ARG A 312 -7.19 -23.08 10.78
N SER A 313 -7.81 -23.81 9.89
CA SER A 313 -9.20 -23.60 9.47
C SER A 313 -10.19 -23.57 10.63
N GLU A 314 -9.90 -24.27 11.72
CA GLU A 314 -10.70 -24.29 12.95
C GLU A 314 -10.72 -22.91 13.67
N ILE A 315 -9.59 -22.19 13.69
CA ILE A 315 -9.50 -20.86 14.31
C ILE A 315 -10.23 -19.82 13.46
N ALA A 316 -10.10 -19.93 12.14
CA ALA A 316 -10.75 -19.02 11.21
C ALA A 316 -12.28 -19.22 11.13
N ALA A 317 -12.78 -20.44 11.40
CA ALA A 317 -14.18 -20.83 11.25
C ALA A 317 -15.01 -20.81 12.55
N ALA A 318 -14.45 -20.34 13.68
CA ALA A 318 -15.19 -20.27 14.94
C ALA A 318 -16.45 -19.41 14.79
N PRO A 319 -17.63 -19.87 15.26
CA PRO A 319 -18.87 -19.11 15.16
C PRO A 319 -18.77 -17.83 15.98
N ARG A 320 -19.21 -16.71 15.39
CA ARG A 320 -19.15 -15.39 16.02
C ARG A 320 -20.30 -15.21 17.01
N ARG A 321 -19.98 -14.83 18.24
CA ARG A 321 -20.88 -14.49 19.32
C ARG A 321 -20.40 -13.18 19.93
N TYR A 322 -20.80 -12.09 19.31
CA TYR A 322 -20.41 -10.76 19.74
C TYR A 322 -21.49 -10.14 20.59
N GLU A 323 -21.12 -9.68 21.77
CA GLU A 323 -22.03 -9.11 22.75
C GLU A 323 -21.86 -7.59 22.86
N LEU A 324 -22.96 -6.87 22.71
CA LEU A 324 -23.04 -5.44 23.00
C LEU A 324 -23.42 -5.26 24.47
N VAL A 325 -22.48 -4.81 25.29
CA VAL A 325 -22.65 -4.72 26.76
C VAL A 325 -23.18 -3.34 27.14
N LEU A 326 -24.47 -3.26 27.43
CA LEU A 326 -25.17 -2.01 27.78
C LEU A 326 -25.55 -1.90 29.24
N ASP A 327 -25.53 -3.00 29.98
CA ASP A 327 -25.99 -3.03 31.36
C ASP A 327 -24.96 -3.60 32.35
N GLU A 328 -25.16 -3.34 33.62
CA GLU A 328 -24.25 -3.74 34.69
C GLU A 328 -24.15 -5.28 34.88
N PRO A 329 -25.20 -6.09 34.76
CA PRO A 329 -25.09 -7.54 34.87
C PRO A 329 -24.19 -8.15 33.79
N ALA A 330 -24.34 -7.74 32.53
CA ALA A 330 -23.48 -8.18 31.42
C ALA A 330 -22.05 -7.72 31.63
N PHE A 331 -21.85 -6.47 32.04
CA PHE A 331 -20.51 -5.93 32.31
C PHE A 331 -19.81 -6.65 33.47
N ALA A 332 -20.52 -6.90 34.59
CA ALA A 332 -19.98 -7.66 35.73
C ALA A 332 -19.61 -9.08 35.32
N HIS A 333 -20.39 -9.73 34.45
CA HIS A 333 -20.07 -11.04 33.91
C HIS A 333 -18.74 -11.02 33.14
N TRP A 334 -18.55 -10.04 32.26
CA TRP A 334 -17.29 -9.90 31.52
C TRP A 334 -16.11 -9.56 32.43
N CYS A 335 -16.26 -8.69 33.40
CA CYS A 335 -15.22 -8.40 34.39
C CYS A 335 -14.77 -9.68 35.13
N ALA A 336 -15.71 -10.54 35.54
CA ALA A 336 -15.37 -11.80 36.20
C ALA A 336 -14.61 -12.77 35.28
N ARG A 337 -14.97 -12.83 34.01
CA ARG A 337 -14.24 -13.63 33.00
C ARG A 337 -12.84 -13.08 32.76
N LEU A 338 -12.68 -11.76 32.57
CA LEU A 338 -11.39 -11.10 32.37
C LEU A 338 -10.47 -11.28 33.57
N GLN A 339 -11.01 -11.26 34.79
CA GLN A 339 -10.23 -11.47 36.02
C GLN A 339 -9.68 -12.90 36.13
N GLN A 340 -10.33 -13.88 35.51
CA GLN A 340 -9.87 -15.28 35.48
C GLN A 340 -8.98 -15.61 34.30
N ALA A 341 -8.96 -14.77 33.28
CA ALA A 341 -8.17 -15.01 32.08
C ALA A 341 -6.68 -14.70 32.30
N GLU A 342 -5.81 -15.62 31.92
CA GLU A 342 -4.36 -15.37 31.88
C GLU A 342 -3.96 -14.39 30.77
N LEU A 343 -4.68 -14.42 29.66
CA LEU A 343 -4.50 -13.60 28.48
C LEU A 343 -5.86 -13.27 27.86
N PHE A 344 -6.04 -12.03 27.46
CA PHE A 344 -7.20 -11.58 26.69
C PHE A 344 -6.82 -10.51 25.66
N ALA A 345 -7.51 -10.49 24.53
CA ALA A 345 -7.41 -9.39 23.58
C ALA A 345 -8.18 -8.18 24.11
N PHE A 346 -7.59 -7.00 23.89
CA PHE A 346 -8.10 -5.70 24.32
C PHE A 346 -7.90 -4.69 23.19
N ASP A 347 -8.91 -3.89 22.92
CA ASP A 347 -8.86 -2.81 21.95
C ASP A 347 -9.72 -1.63 22.41
N THR A 348 -9.44 -0.42 21.89
CA THR A 348 -10.15 0.82 22.26
C THR A 348 -10.65 1.57 21.04
N GLU A 349 -11.94 1.91 21.07
CA GLU A 349 -12.55 2.83 20.12
C GLU A 349 -12.48 4.26 20.64
N THR A 350 -12.12 5.20 19.77
CA THR A 350 -11.69 6.54 20.22
C THR A 350 -12.24 7.69 19.36
N THR A 351 -12.11 8.90 19.91
CA THR A 351 -12.55 10.14 19.24
C THR A 351 -11.54 10.68 18.20
N SER A 352 -10.28 10.26 18.23
CA SER A 352 -9.19 10.85 17.43
C SER A 352 -8.02 9.89 17.28
N LEU A 353 -7.30 9.97 16.18
CA LEU A 353 -6.00 9.30 16.00
C LEU A 353 -4.84 10.04 16.71
N ASP A 354 -5.04 11.29 17.13
CA ASP A 354 -4.07 11.99 17.98
C ASP A 354 -4.13 11.40 19.39
N TYR A 355 -3.19 10.53 19.69
CA TYR A 355 -3.14 9.76 20.92
C TYR A 355 -3.02 10.64 22.19
N MET A 356 -2.55 11.90 22.08
CA MET A 356 -2.49 12.83 23.21
C MET A 356 -3.86 13.43 23.55
N GLU A 357 -4.76 13.53 22.56
CA GLU A 357 -6.10 14.14 22.71
C GLU A 357 -7.23 13.10 22.64
N ALA A 358 -6.94 11.89 22.17
CA ALA A 358 -7.92 10.81 22.02
C ALA A 358 -8.63 10.50 23.33
N ARG A 359 -9.97 10.34 23.28
CA ARG A 359 -10.82 9.92 24.38
C ARG A 359 -11.53 8.62 24.01
N LEU A 360 -11.85 7.81 25.02
CA LEU A 360 -12.57 6.57 24.82
C LEU A 360 -14.00 6.84 24.31
N VAL A 361 -14.39 6.10 23.29
CA VAL A 361 -15.78 5.93 22.84
C VAL A 361 -16.31 4.57 23.29
N GLY A 362 -15.46 3.56 23.38
CA GLY A 362 -15.77 2.24 23.90
C GLY A 362 -14.52 1.40 24.07
N VAL A 363 -14.70 0.20 24.63
CA VAL A 363 -13.64 -0.81 24.80
C VAL A 363 -14.16 -2.18 24.37
N SER A 364 -13.31 -3.00 23.77
CA SER A 364 -13.65 -4.36 23.36
C SER A 364 -12.70 -5.39 23.95
N PHE A 365 -13.21 -6.62 24.10
CA PHE A 365 -12.49 -7.73 24.71
C PHE A 365 -12.78 -9.03 23.97
N CYS A 366 -11.77 -9.90 23.89
CA CYS A 366 -11.95 -11.28 23.45
C CYS A 366 -11.06 -12.21 24.29
N ILE A 367 -11.64 -13.29 24.82
CA ILE A 367 -10.96 -14.30 25.63
C ILE A 367 -10.81 -15.60 24.84
N GLU A 368 -11.82 -15.97 24.08
CA GLU A 368 -11.86 -17.16 23.23
C GLU A 368 -12.27 -16.77 21.80
N PRO A 369 -11.67 -17.39 20.74
CA PRO A 369 -12.03 -17.09 19.37
C PRO A 369 -13.53 -17.22 19.12
N GLY A 370 -14.12 -16.16 18.57
CA GLY A 370 -15.54 -16.05 18.30
C GLY A 370 -16.38 -15.50 19.46
N GLU A 371 -15.85 -15.34 20.67
CA GLU A 371 -16.53 -14.76 21.81
C GLU A 371 -15.91 -13.42 22.19
N ALA A 372 -16.48 -12.35 21.73
CA ALA A 372 -16.02 -11.00 22.00
C ALA A 372 -17.14 -10.09 22.50
N ALA A 373 -16.78 -9.02 23.19
CA ALA A 373 -17.71 -8.02 23.68
C ALA A 373 -17.24 -6.61 23.38
N TYR A 374 -18.20 -5.73 23.13
CA TYR A 374 -17.99 -4.30 23.07
C TYR A 374 -18.77 -3.59 24.17
N VAL A 375 -18.10 -2.75 24.94
CA VAL A 375 -18.68 -1.90 25.98
C VAL A 375 -18.67 -0.46 25.46
N PRO A 376 -19.77 0.06 24.91
CA PRO A 376 -19.88 1.44 24.48
C PRO A 376 -19.95 2.38 25.68
N LEU A 377 -19.29 3.54 25.59
CA LEU A 377 -19.13 4.49 26.69
C LEU A 377 -19.50 5.93 26.32
N ALA A 378 -19.35 6.32 25.07
CA ALA A 378 -19.49 7.72 24.64
C ALA A 378 -20.09 7.88 23.24
N HIS A 379 -20.96 6.98 22.79
CA HIS A 379 -21.74 7.20 21.58
C HIS A 379 -22.81 8.25 21.82
N ASP A 380 -22.93 9.23 20.92
CA ASP A 380 -23.76 10.43 21.09
C ASP A 380 -24.66 10.72 19.87
N TYR A 381 -24.91 9.73 18.99
CA TYR A 381 -25.85 9.90 17.89
C TYR A 381 -27.30 9.99 18.38
N VAL A 382 -28.18 10.59 17.57
CA VAL A 382 -29.59 10.78 17.91
C VAL A 382 -30.27 9.41 18.09
N GLY A 383 -30.78 9.15 19.30
CA GLY A 383 -31.43 7.88 19.65
C GLY A 383 -30.47 6.81 20.19
N ALA A 384 -29.23 7.15 20.50
CA ALA A 384 -28.29 6.24 21.14
C ALA A 384 -28.90 5.74 22.49
N PRO A 385 -28.88 4.41 22.75
CA PRO A 385 -29.32 3.88 24.04
C PRO A 385 -28.43 4.35 25.17
N GLN A 386 -28.94 4.25 26.41
CA GLN A 386 -28.15 4.57 27.59
C GLN A 386 -26.96 3.61 27.68
N GLN A 387 -25.77 4.15 27.92
CA GLN A 387 -24.51 3.45 28.03
C GLN A 387 -24.00 3.49 29.48
N LEU A 388 -23.07 2.60 29.80
CA LEU A 388 -22.40 2.62 31.10
C LEU A 388 -21.48 3.84 31.23
N SER A 389 -21.32 4.34 32.45
CA SER A 389 -20.44 5.49 32.71
C SER A 389 -18.96 5.10 32.51
N ILE A 390 -18.22 5.90 31.76
CA ILE A 390 -16.77 5.74 31.55
C ILE A 390 -16.03 5.57 32.88
N ASN A 391 -16.31 6.43 33.87
CA ASN A 391 -15.63 6.38 35.16
C ASN A 391 -15.91 5.07 35.89
N HIS A 392 -17.15 4.59 35.89
CA HIS A 392 -17.52 3.35 36.50
C HIS A 392 -16.82 2.15 35.81
N VAL A 393 -16.87 2.09 34.51
CA VAL A 393 -16.21 1.01 33.72
C VAL A 393 -14.73 0.99 33.96
N LEU A 394 -14.05 2.15 33.90
CA LEU A 394 -12.61 2.23 34.13
C LEU A 394 -12.24 1.88 35.59
N GLU A 395 -13.03 2.29 36.59
CA GLU A 395 -12.81 1.90 38.00
C GLU A 395 -12.81 0.38 38.17
N LYS A 396 -13.74 -0.32 37.50
CA LYS A 396 -13.83 -1.79 37.55
C LYS A 396 -12.74 -2.49 36.76
N LEU A 397 -12.33 -1.93 35.62
CA LEU A 397 -11.29 -2.52 34.75
C LEU A 397 -9.87 -2.18 35.19
N ALA A 398 -9.63 -1.05 35.87
CA ALA A 398 -8.28 -0.63 36.27
C ALA A 398 -7.50 -1.72 37.02
N PRO A 399 -8.05 -2.46 38.00
CA PRO A 399 -7.30 -3.52 38.67
C PRO A 399 -6.81 -4.63 37.75
N ILE A 400 -7.53 -4.89 36.64
CA ILE A 400 -7.16 -5.88 35.63
C ILE A 400 -6.18 -5.28 34.64
N LEU A 401 -6.45 -4.07 34.13
CA LEU A 401 -5.63 -3.39 33.12
C LEU A 401 -4.25 -2.98 33.67
N GLU A 402 -4.17 -2.59 34.93
CA GLU A 402 -2.91 -2.20 35.60
C GLU A 402 -2.12 -3.38 36.18
N SER A 403 -2.65 -4.61 36.09
CA SER A 403 -1.99 -5.81 36.59
C SER A 403 -0.97 -6.36 35.63
N GLU A 404 0.24 -6.67 36.09
CA GLU A 404 1.26 -7.38 35.33
C GLU A 404 0.93 -8.88 35.17
N SER A 405 0.14 -9.47 36.09
CA SER A 405 -0.20 -10.90 36.04
C SER A 405 -1.27 -11.24 35.00
N HIS A 406 -2.10 -10.29 34.61
CA HIS A 406 -3.08 -10.45 33.55
C HIS A 406 -2.44 -10.04 32.21
N GLY A 407 -2.16 -10.99 31.32
CA GLY A 407 -1.62 -10.70 30.00
C GLY A 407 -2.61 -9.97 29.11
N LYS A 408 -2.21 -8.86 28.51
CA LYS A 408 -2.96 -8.16 27.47
C LYS A 408 -2.32 -8.42 26.12
N LEU A 409 -3.18 -8.66 25.18
CA LEU A 409 -2.91 -8.81 23.76
C LEU A 409 -3.64 -7.70 23.00
N GLY A 410 -3.00 -7.06 22.05
CA GLY A 410 -3.65 -6.07 21.18
C GLY A 410 -3.07 -6.04 19.78
N HIS A 411 -3.56 -5.14 18.97
CA HIS A 411 -2.98 -4.81 17.68
C HIS A 411 -2.59 -3.34 17.68
N HIS A 412 -1.28 -3.02 17.79
CA HIS A 412 -0.76 -1.69 18.06
C HIS A 412 -1.13 -1.17 19.47
N LEU A 413 -0.98 -2.04 20.47
CA LEU A 413 -1.39 -1.83 21.86
C LEU A 413 -0.79 -0.57 22.53
N LYS A 414 0.26 -0.02 21.95
CA LYS A 414 0.84 1.25 22.37
C LYS A 414 -0.15 2.41 22.28
N TYR A 415 -0.99 2.43 21.24
CA TYR A 415 -2.04 3.44 21.08
C TYR A 415 -3.07 3.34 22.20
N ASP A 416 -3.56 2.14 22.52
CA ASP A 416 -4.53 1.92 23.60
C ASP A 416 -3.96 2.33 24.94
N ALA A 417 -2.67 2.05 25.18
CA ALA A 417 -1.99 2.48 26.38
C ALA A 417 -1.93 4.01 26.53
N HIS A 418 -1.82 4.74 25.42
CA HIS A 418 -1.92 6.21 25.44
C HIS A 418 -3.32 6.68 25.77
N VAL A 419 -4.34 6.09 25.14
CA VAL A 419 -5.74 6.45 25.35
C VAL A 419 -6.14 6.23 26.81
N LEU A 420 -5.82 5.06 27.36
CA LEU A 420 -6.06 4.75 28.79
C LEU A 420 -5.32 5.73 29.72
N ALA A 421 -4.10 6.11 29.39
CA ALA A 421 -3.34 7.09 30.17
C ALA A 421 -3.98 8.50 30.13
N ASN A 422 -4.75 8.86 29.11
CA ASN A 422 -5.54 10.10 29.08
C ASN A 422 -6.73 10.06 30.05
N HIS A 423 -7.11 8.87 30.49
CA HIS A 423 -8.14 8.63 31.52
C HIS A 423 -7.57 8.24 32.88
N GLY A 424 -6.23 8.32 33.07
CA GLY A 424 -5.57 8.04 34.34
C GLY A 424 -5.33 6.55 34.63
N VAL A 425 -5.54 5.66 33.67
CA VAL A 425 -5.28 4.22 33.78
C VAL A 425 -3.94 3.88 33.09
N THR A 426 -3.08 3.15 33.80
CA THR A 426 -1.78 2.70 33.28
C THR A 426 -1.88 1.27 32.79
N LEU A 427 -1.86 1.05 31.47
CA LEU A 427 -1.87 -0.30 30.91
C LEU A 427 -0.56 -1.01 31.22
N ARG A 428 -0.65 -2.15 31.92
CA ARG A 428 0.48 -3.03 32.26
C ARG A 428 0.20 -4.45 31.76
N GLY A 429 1.21 -5.31 31.80
CA GLY A 429 1.06 -6.69 31.31
C GLY A 429 0.80 -6.75 29.79
N MET A 430 1.26 -5.76 29.02
CA MET A 430 1.23 -5.79 27.55
C MET A 430 2.15 -6.93 27.07
N ARG A 431 1.58 -8.11 26.90
CA ARG A 431 2.35 -9.33 26.66
C ARG A 431 2.56 -9.60 25.19
N PHE A 432 1.54 -9.33 24.38
CA PHE A 432 1.57 -9.59 22.95
C PHE A 432 0.95 -8.43 22.15
N ASP A 433 1.51 -8.22 20.97
CA ASP A 433 1.03 -7.26 19.98
C ASP A 433 1.09 -7.92 18.59
N THR A 434 -0.05 -8.15 17.98
CA THR A 434 -0.15 -8.90 16.71
C THR A 434 0.42 -8.14 15.51
N MET A 435 0.51 -6.80 15.58
CA MET A 435 1.24 -6.02 14.59
C MET A 435 2.76 -6.35 14.66
N LEU A 436 3.32 -6.44 15.87
CA LEU A 436 4.72 -6.80 16.07
C LEU A 436 4.98 -8.29 15.79
N GLU A 437 4.04 -9.18 16.12
CA GLU A 437 4.14 -10.59 15.74
C GLU A 437 4.19 -10.75 14.21
N SER A 438 3.32 -10.07 13.48
CA SER A 438 3.32 -10.06 12.01
C SER A 438 4.64 -9.51 11.45
N TYR A 439 5.15 -8.44 12.03
CA TYR A 439 6.40 -7.81 11.62
C TYR A 439 7.61 -8.69 11.89
N VAL A 440 7.75 -9.26 13.09
CA VAL A 440 8.84 -10.17 13.46
C VAL A 440 8.79 -11.44 12.62
N TRP A 441 7.60 -11.97 12.36
CA TRP A 441 7.45 -13.16 11.53
C TRP A 441 7.93 -12.91 10.09
N ASN A 442 7.51 -11.80 9.47
CA ASN A 442 7.98 -11.44 8.13
C ASN A 442 7.73 -9.96 7.84
N SER A 443 8.74 -9.13 8.02
CA SER A 443 8.69 -7.66 7.88
C SER A 443 8.30 -7.14 6.49
N VAL A 444 8.26 -8.01 5.47
CA VAL A 444 7.92 -7.65 4.08
C VAL A 444 6.61 -8.30 3.60
N ALA A 445 5.96 -9.11 4.42
CA ALA A 445 4.81 -9.91 3.98
C ALA A 445 3.55 -9.10 3.76
N THR A 446 3.34 -8.04 4.52
CA THR A 446 2.14 -7.21 4.53
C THR A 446 2.44 -5.82 5.10
N ARG A 447 1.45 -4.95 5.14
CA ARG A 447 1.54 -3.63 5.79
C ARG A 447 1.49 -3.70 7.32
N HIS A 448 1.23 -4.88 7.89
CA HIS A 448 1.08 -5.14 9.32
C HIS A 448 -0.09 -4.43 10.01
N ASP A 449 -0.98 -3.74 9.28
CA ASP A 449 -2.28 -3.34 9.78
C ASP A 449 -3.20 -4.57 9.96
N MET A 450 -4.23 -4.45 10.79
CA MET A 450 -5.10 -5.57 11.14
C MET A 450 -5.77 -6.20 9.92
N ASP A 451 -6.33 -5.40 9.03
CA ASP A 451 -7.02 -5.88 7.82
C ASP A 451 -6.08 -6.69 6.92
N SER A 452 -4.86 -6.15 6.69
CA SER A 452 -3.84 -6.81 5.87
C SER A 452 -3.33 -8.09 6.53
N ALA A 453 -3.13 -8.09 7.85
CA ALA A 453 -2.70 -9.25 8.62
C ALA A 453 -3.78 -10.33 8.67
N ALA A 454 -5.05 -9.96 8.92
CA ALA A 454 -6.19 -10.88 8.92
C ALA A 454 -6.39 -11.54 7.56
N LEU A 455 -6.33 -10.76 6.49
CA LEU A 455 -6.41 -11.30 5.13
C LEU A 455 -5.24 -12.25 4.83
N ARG A 456 -4.03 -11.90 5.26
CA ARG A 456 -2.81 -12.66 4.99
C ARG A 456 -2.75 -13.97 5.77
N TYR A 457 -3.01 -13.93 7.08
CA TYR A 457 -2.73 -15.03 7.99
C TYR A 457 -3.97 -15.84 8.38
N LEU A 458 -5.16 -15.25 8.30
CA LEU A 458 -6.42 -15.92 8.59
C LEU A 458 -7.27 -16.19 7.35
N GLY A 459 -6.98 -15.50 6.22
CA GLY A 459 -7.82 -15.55 5.02
C GLY A 459 -9.19 -14.89 5.21
N VAL A 460 -9.33 -14.04 6.22
CA VAL A 460 -10.58 -13.34 6.58
C VAL A 460 -10.48 -11.88 6.15
N GLN A 461 -11.55 -11.39 5.53
CA GLN A 461 -11.75 -9.97 5.30
C GLN A 461 -12.52 -9.39 6.47
N THR A 462 -11.94 -8.43 7.16
CA THR A 462 -12.50 -7.72 8.31
C THR A 462 -13.49 -6.64 7.87
N ILE A 463 -14.29 -6.16 8.78
CA ILE A 463 -15.10 -4.96 8.61
C ILE A 463 -14.15 -3.76 8.67
N SER A 464 -14.03 -2.98 7.60
CA SER A 464 -13.14 -1.82 7.61
C SER A 464 -13.77 -0.63 8.35
N TYR A 465 -12.93 0.27 8.88
CA TYR A 465 -13.41 1.53 9.49
C TYR A 465 -14.25 2.35 8.51
N GLU A 466 -13.90 2.36 7.20
CA GLU A 466 -14.68 3.04 6.17
C GLU A 466 -16.08 2.44 5.97
N ASP A 467 -16.25 1.15 6.23
CA ASP A 467 -17.57 0.49 6.15
C ASP A 467 -18.51 0.97 7.25
N VAL A 468 -18.02 1.27 8.45
CA VAL A 468 -18.84 1.70 9.59
C VAL A 468 -18.99 3.22 9.72
N ALA A 469 -17.91 3.96 9.50
CA ALA A 469 -17.85 5.41 9.68
C ALA A 469 -17.96 6.21 8.38
N GLY A 470 -17.87 5.56 7.20
CA GLY A 470 -17.87 6.23 5.89
C GLY A 470 -16.48 6.76 5.49
N LYS A 471 -16.39 7.35 4.27
CA LYS A 471 -15.13 7.78 3.66
C LYS A 471 -15.12 9.26 3.28
N GLY A 472 -13.97 9.91 3.48
CA GLY A 472 -13.72 11.29 3.02
C GLY A 472 -14.69 12.29 3.63
N VAL A 473 -15.31 13.15 2.81
CA VAL A 473 -16.21 14.23 3.30
C VAL A 473 -17.48 13.68 3.99
N LYS A 474 -17.82 12.41 3.77
CA LYS A 474 -18.99 11.76 4.39
C LYS A 474 -18.61 10.95 5.63
N GLN A 475 -17.36 10.94 6.02
CA GLN A 475 -16.91 10.23 7.21
C GLN A 475 -17.44 10.90 8.46
N ILE A 476 -18.04 10.09 9.34
CA ILE A 476 -18.54 10.54 10.64
C ILE A 476 -17.58 10.10 11.75
N PRO A 477 -17.52 10.84 12.89
CA PRO A 477 -16.80 10.38 14.08
C PRO A 477 -17.34 9.03 14.57
N PHE A 478 -16.47 8.18 15.14
CA PHE A 478 -16.91 6.86 15.62
C PHE A 478 -18.03 6.95 16.67
N ALA A 479 -18.03 7.98 17.51
CA ALA A 479 -19.11 8.25 18.47
C ALA A 479 -20.50 8.43 17.83
N GLN A 480 -20.55 8.76 16.53
CA GLN A 480 -21.78 8.90 15.74
C GLN A 480 -22.18 7.63 14.98
N VAL A 481 -21.39 6.56 15.07
CA VAL A 481 -21.70 5.27 14.46
C VAL A 481 -22.76 4.57 15.33
N GLU A 482 -23.79 4.00 14.67
CA GLU A 482 -24.84 3.25 15.35
C GLU A 482 -24.26 2.02 16.07
N LEU A 483 -24.72 1.77 17.32
CA LEU A 483 -24.16 0.74 18.21
C LEU A 483 -24.22 -0.67 17.65
N SER A 484 -25.24 -1.00 16.86
CA SER A 484 -25.31 -2.30 16.19
C SER A 484 -24.11 -2.55 15.26
N ARG A 485 -23.67 -1.51 14.52
CA ARG A 485 -22.54 -1.57 13.62
C ARG A 485 -21.21 -1.37 14.34
N ALA A 486 -21.16 -0.42 15.28
CA ALA A 486 -19.97 -0.16 16.09
C ALA A 486 -19.60 -1.37 16.94
N GLY A 487 -20.61 -2.04 17.54
CA GLY A 487 -20.40 -3.23 18.37
C GLY A 487 -19.90 -4.43 17.58
N GLU A 488 -20.41 -4.64 16.36
CA GLU A 488 -19.95 -5.71 15.49
C GLU A 488 -18.48 -5.46 15.05
N TYR A 489 -18.16 -4.24 14.64
CA TYR A 489 -16.81 -3.82 14.24
C TYR A 489 -15.81 -3.98 15.39
N ALA A 490 -16.04 -3.34 16.54
CA ALA A 490 -15.11 -3.34 17.67
C ALA A 490 -14.93 -4.74 18.29
N ALA A 491 -15.99 -5.55 18.36
CA ALA A 491 -15.88 -6.93 18.81
C ALA A 491 -15.14 -7.83 17.82
N GLU A 492 -15.30 -7.57 16.51
CA GLU A 492 -14.51 -8.26 15.47
C GLU A 492 -13.02 -7.94 15.61
N ASP A 493 -12.63 -6.69 15.87
CA ASP A 493 -11.23 -6.30 16.02
C ASP A 493 -10.55 -7.03 17.20
N ALA A 494 -11.22 -7.14 18.34
CA ALA A 494 -10.72 -7.92 19.47
C ALA A 494 -10.64 -9.43 19.17
N ASP A 495 -11.62 -10.01 18.48
CA ASP A 495 -11.63 -11.43 18.08
C ASP A 495 -10.54 -11.73 17.03
N VAL A 496 -10.43 -10.90 16.01
CA VAL A 496 -9.40 -11.04 14.97
C VAL A 496 -8.00 -10.93 15.57
N THR A 497 -7.79 -10.01 16.50
CA THR A 497 -6.53 -9.87 17.24
C THR A 497 -6.18 -11.17 17.98
N LEU A 498 -7.13 -11.79 18.69
CA LEU A 498 -6.87 -13.07 19.36
C LEU A 498 -6.60 -14.22 18.38
N ARG A 499 -7.30 -14.27 17.26
CA ARG A 499 -7.09 -15.28 16.22
C ARG A 499 -5.73 -15.12 15.53
N LEU A 500 -5.30 -13.87 15.25
CA LEU A 500 -3.97 -13.58 14.71
C LEU A 500 -2.87 -14.08 15.64
N HIS A 501 -2.97 -13.77 16.93
CA HIS A 501 -2.02 -14.25 17.92
C HIS A 501 -1.96 -15.79 17.98
N ARG A 502 -3.11 -16.46 18.03
CA ARG A 502 -3.17 -17.92 18.04
C ARG A 502 -2.62 -18.57 16.77
N THR A 503 -2.50 -17.81 15.70
CA THR A 503 -1.91 -18.25 14.43
C THR A 503 -0.42 -17.93 14.34
N LEU A 504 -0.01 -16.71 14.70
CA LEU A 504 1.36 -16.22 14.53
C LEU A 504 2.30 -16.69 15.64
N TRP A 505 1.84 -16.57 16.91
CA TRP A 505 2.71 -16.85 18.05
C TRP A 505 3.27 -18.29 18.11
N PRO A 506 2.49 -19.34 17.84
CA PRO A 506 3.03 -20.70 17.85
C PRO A 506 4.17 -20.93 16.85
N ALA A 507 4.17 -20.19 15.74
CA ALA A 507 5.23 -20.25 14.75
C ALA A 507 6.46 -19.47 15.21
N ILE A 508 6.28 -18.29 15.79
CA ILE A 508 7.37 -17.48 16.36
C ILE A 508 8.01 -18.23 17.54
N ASP A 509 7.21 -18.86 18.39
CA ASP A 509 7.67 -19.60 19.57
C ASP A 509 8.56 -20.80 19.22
N GLN A 510 8.36 -21.41 18.05
CA GLN A 510 9.18 -22.50 17.51
C GLN A 510 10.51 -22.02 16.92
N GLU A 511 10.68 -20.73 16.63
CA GLU A 511 11.87 -20.13 16.06
C GLU A 511 12.64 -19.33 17.13
N PRO A 512 13.66 -19.90 17.78
CA PRO A 512 14.31 -19.31 18.98
C PRO A 512 14.84 -17.90 18.76
N LEU A 513 15.30 -17.57 17.55
CA LEU A 513 15.81 -16.22 17.22
C LEU A 513 14.67 -15.21 17.09
N LEU A 514 13.56 -15.57 16.47
CA LEU A 514 12.40 -14.71 16.34
C LEU A 514 11.72 -14.51 17.69
N LYS A 515 11.56 -15.57 18.47
CA LYS A 515 11.06 -15.48 19.85
C LYS A 515 11.90 -14.53 20.69
N ARG A 516 13.23 -14.70 20.65
CA ARG A 516 14.16 -13.81 21.35
C ARG A 516 14.05 -12.37 20.90
N LEU A 517 13.96 -12.13 19.57
CA LEU A 517 13.77 -10.78 19.01
C LEU A 517 12.49 -10.15 19.55
N TYR A 518 11.40 -10.88 19.54
CA TYR A 518 10.11 -10.42 20.03
C TYR A 518 10.16 -10.12 21.55
N GLU A 519 10.54 -11.11 22.37
CA GLU A 519 10.44 -11.02 23.83
C GLU A 519 11.51 -10.11 24.46
N GLN A 520 12.71 -9.99 23.87
CA GLN A 520 13.79 -9.22 24.45
C GLN A 520 13.94 -7.82 23.85
N PHE A 521 13.40 -7.54 22.66
CA PHE A 521 13.57 -6.28 21.98
C PHE A 521 12.25 -5.61 21.62
N GLU A 522 11.45 -6.23 20.74
CA GLU A 522 10.28 -5.54 20.15
C GLU A 522 9.19 -5.26 21.20
N GLN A 523 8.77 -6.25 21.96
CA GLN A 523 7.72 -6.07 22.96
C GLN A 523 8.15 -5.18 24.13
N PRO A 524 9.36 -5.33 24.73
CA PRO A 524 9.83 -4.42 25.76
C PRO A 524 10.02 -2.97 25.32
N LEU A 525 10.22 -2.73 24.02
CA LEU A 525 10.35 -1.39 23.47
C LEU A 525 9.02 -0.61 23.46
N VAL A 526 7.88 -1.28 23.40
CA VAL A 526 6.54 -0.65 23.37
C VAL A 526 6.33 0.34 24.51
N PRO A 527 6.47 -0.01 25.80
CA PRO A 527 6.29 0.94 26.89
C PRO A 527 7.41 2.00 26.95
N VAL A 528 8.59 1.75 26.39
CA VAL A 528 9.64 2.75 26.27
C VAL A 528 9.25 3.84 25.28
N LEU A 529 8.81 3.43 24.08
CA LEU A 529 8.35 4.37 23.06
C LEU A 529 7.11 5.15 23.53
N GLN A 530 6.15 4.49 24.19
CA GLN A 530 5.00 5.17 24.78
C GLN A 530 5.42 6.29 25.75
N ARG A 531 6.39 6.03 26.63
CA ARG A 531 6.90 7.08 27.55
C ARG A 531 7.59 8.22 26.80
N MET A 532 8.41 7.89 25.79
CA MET A 532 9.09 8.91 24.96
C MET A 532 8.07 9.79 24.24
N GLU A 533 7.06 9.20 23.63
CA GLU A 533 5.98 9.89 22.92
C GLU A 533 5.20 10.80 23.86
N ARG A 534 4.80 10.31 25.04
CA ARG A 534 4.08 11.13 26.03
C ARG A 534 4.94 12.23 26.64
N HIS A 535 6.24 12.00 26.77
CA HIS A 535 7.17 13.03 27.24
C HIS A 535 7.32 14.16 26.22
N GLY A 536 7.39 13.81 24.95
CA GLY A 536 7.51 14.77 23.86
C GLY A 536 8.80 15.60 23.92
N VAL A 537 8.93 16.55 23.02
CA VAL A 537 10.08 17.44 22.91
C VAL A 537 9.68 18.90 23.02
N LEU A 538 10.50 19.70 23.68
CA LEU A 538 10.29 21.14 23.83
C LEU A 538 10.94 21.88 22.66
N ILE A 539 10.19 22.80 22.05
CA ILE A 539 10.69 23.62 20.94
C ILE A 539 10.51 25.12 21.26
N ASP A 540 11.46 25.92 20.81
CA ASP A 540 11.39 27.37 20.87
C ASP A 540 10.54 27.92 19.69
N ARG A 541 9.29 28.23 20.00
CA ARG A 541 8.32 28.76 19.01
C ARG A 541 8.78 30.09 18.42
N GLU A 542 9.38 30.98 19.27
CA GLU A 542 9.77 32.30 18.80
C GLU A 542 11.00 32.23 17.88
N MET A 543 11.96 31.37 18.20
CA MET A 543 13.08 31.09 17.30
C MET A 543 12.61 30.60 15.94
N LEU A 544 11.66 29.63 15.88
CA LEU A 544 11.12 29.13 14.63
C LEU A 544 10.34 30.21 13.86
N ARG A 545 9.61 31.09 14.56
CA ARG A 545 8.93 32.22 13.94
C ARG A 545 9.89 33.20 13.25
N VAL A 546 11.00 33.55 13.94
CA VAL A 546 12.05 34.42 13.38
C VAL A 546 12.69 33.73 12.16
N GLN A 547 13.03 32.44 12.26
CA GLN A 547 13.61 31.67 11.17
C GLN A 547 12.64 31.58 9.97
N SER A 548 11.32 31.40 10.20
CA SER A 548 10.33 31.40 9.12
C SER A 548 10.33 32.71 8.34
N GLY A 549 10.45 33.86 9.03
CA GLY A 549 10.56 35.16 8.39
C GLY A 549 11.83 35.33 7.52
N GLU A 550 12.96 34.86 8.02
CA GLU A 550 14.24 34.88 7.29
C GLU A 550 14.20 33.96 6.05
N LEU A 551 13.65 32.73 6.22
CA LEU A 551 13.47 31.78 5.12
C LEU A 551 12.50 32.32 4.07
N ALA A 552 11.42 33.01 4.47
CA ALA A 552 10.50 33.65 3.56
C ALA A 552 11.19 34.71 2.68
N LYS A 553 12.02 35.57 3.30
CA LYS A 553 12.81 36.57 2.58
C LYS A 553 13.77 35.90 1.59
N ARG A 554 14.48 34.85 2.03
CA ARG A 554 15.42 34.14 1.18
C ARG A 554 14.73 33.42 0.01
N ALA A 555 13.55 32.84 0.23
CA ALA A 555 12.74 32.22 -0.83
C ALA A 555 12.31 33.27 -1.88
N GLU A 556 11.92 34.49 -1.46
CA GLU A 556 11.55 35.55 -2.40
C GLU A 556 12.75 36.10 -3.19
N GLU A 557 13.94 36.18 -2.58
CA GLU A 557 15.19 36.49 -3.28
C GLU A 557 15.49 35.46 -4.38
N LEU A 558 15.41 34.17 -4.05
CA LEU A 558 15.65 33.08 -4.99
C LEU A 558 14.62 33.03 -6.12
N LYS A 559 13.35 33.27 -5.78
CA LYS A 559 12.27 33.37 -6.76
C LYS A 559 12.49 34.53 -7.73
N THR A 560 12.90 35.71 -7.22
CA THR A 560 13.22 36.88 -8.04
C THR A 560 14.40 36.57 -8.96
N ALA A 561 15.45 35.91 -8.47
CA ALA A 561 16.59 35.50 -9.26
C ALA A 561 16.20 34.48 -10.34
N ALA A 562 15.37 33.50 -10.01
CA ALA A 562 14.86 32.52 -10.96
C ALA A 562 14.01 33.16 -12.07
N HIS A 563 13.17 34.13 -11.74
CA HIS A 563 12.37 34.88 -12.71
C HIS A 563 13.27 35.72 -13.62
N ALA A 564 14.29 36.36 -13.09
CA ALA A 564 15.27 37.12 -13.87
C ALA A 564 16.04 36.23 -14.84
N GLU A 565 16.51 35.05 -14.40
CA GLU A 565 17.21 34.07 -15.22
C GLU A 565 16.32 33.51 -16.33
N ALA A 566 15.06 33.20 -16.01
CA ALA A 566 14.08 32.72 -16.97
C ALA A 566 13.56 33.82 -17.91
N GLY A 567 13.76 35.10 -17.59
CA GLY A 567 13.21 36.23 -18.32
C GLY A 567 11.67 36.27 -18.34
N THR A 568 11.03 35.71 -17.33
CA THR A 568 9.55 35.73 -17.15
C THR A 568 9.18 35.27 -15.73
N GLU A 569 8.04 35.71 -15.25
CA GLU A 569 7.47 35.21 -14.00
C GLU A 569 6.79 33.86 -14.22
N PHE A 570 6.93 32.96 -13.26
CA PHE A 570 6.29 31.65 -13.23
C PHE A 570 6.23 31.10 -11.80
N ASN A 571 5.41 30.08 -11.56
CA ASN A 571 5.30 29.42 -10.26
C ASN A 571 6.36 28.31 -10.14
N LEU A 572 7.35 28.51 -9.25
CA LEU A 572 8.43 27.54 -8.97
C LEU A 572 7.93 26.24 -8.32
N ASP A 573 6.74 26.25 -7.73
CA ASP A 573 6.10 25.05 -7.13
C ASP A 573 5.26 24.25 -8.15
N SER A 574 5.10 24.77 -9.39
CA SER A 574 4.32 24.11 -10.43
C SER A 574 5.20 23.27 -11.37
N PRO A 575 5.19 21.93 -11.28
CA PRO A 575 5.97 21.08 -12.17
C PRO A 575 5.68 21.38 -13.66
N LYS A 576 4.41 21.68 -14.00
CA LYS A 576 4.01 22.00 -15.38
C LYS A 576 4.65 23.29 -15.89
N GLN A 577 4.67 24.35 -15.07
CA GLN A 577 5.30 25.62 -15.49
C GLN A 577 6.83 25.47 -15.55
N LEU A 578 7.43 24.72 -14.63
CA LEU A 578 8.85 24.39 -14.69
C LEU A 578 9.23 23.65 -15.98
N GLN A 579 8.41 22.70 -16.41
CA GLN A 579 8.63 22.00 -17.68
C GLN A 579 8.64 22.96 -18.87
N GLN A 580 7.66 23.86 -18.93
CA GLN A 580 7.57 24.87 -19.99
C GLN A 580 8.77 25.82 -19.99
N ILE A 581 9.21 26.26 -18.83
CA ILE A 581 10.36 27.18 -18.73
C ILE A 581 11.66 26.46 -19.07
N LEU A 582 11.97 25.34 -18.42
CA LEU A 582 13.24 24.67 -18.58
C LEU A 582 13.41 24.06 -19.98
N PHE A 583 12.42 23.31 -20.44
CA PHE A 583 12.58 22.47 -21.63
C PHE A 583 12.02 23.10 -22.90
N GLU A 584 10.96 23.95 -22.83
CA GLU A 584 10.39 24.58 -24.01
C GLU A 584 11.00 25.96 -24.26
N LYS A 585 11.08 26.83 -23.22
CA LYS A 585 11.58 28.21 -23.37
C LYS A 585 13.10 28.26 -23.39
N MET A 586 13.77 27.67 -22.40
CA MET A 586 15.23 27.70 -22.27
C MET A 586 15.94 26.59 -23.05
N GLN A 587 15.20 25.64 -23.64
CA GLN A 587 15.72 24.56 -24.48
C GLN A 587 16.78 23.70 -23.76
N ILE A 588 16.66 23.57 -22.42
CA ILE A 588 17.53 22.67 -21.64
C ILE A 588 17.21 21.22 -22.03
N PRO A 589 18.20 20.34 -22.18
CA PRO A 589 17.96 18.97 -22.60
C PRO A 589 17.15 18.19 -21.58
N VAL A 590 16.19 17.38 -22.07
CA VAL A 590 15.38 16.48 -21.23
C VAL A 590 16.19 15.23 -20.91
N LEU A 591 16.68 15.11 -19.70
CA LEU A 591 17.47 13.94 -19.26
C LEU A 591 16.58 12.74 -18.99
N ARG A 592 15.43 12.96 -18.33
CA ARG A 592 14.47 11.88 -17.96
C ARG A 592 13.03 12.34 -18.15
N LYS A 593 12.14 11.36 -18.32
CA LYS A 593 10.68 11.58 -18.38
C LYS A 593 9.99 10.89 -17.21
N THR A 594 8.85 11.44 -16.81
CA THR A 594 7.93 10.82 -15.83
C THR A 594 7.27 9.57 -16.44
N PRO A 595 6.67 8.68 -15.65
CA PRO A 595 5.88 7.54 -16.16
C PRO A 595 4.76 7.95 -17.13
N THR A 596 4.29 9.21 -17.04
CA THR A 596 3.29 9.78 -17.95
C THR A 596 3.88 10.42 -19.20
N GLY A 597 5.19 10.23 -19.44
CA GLY A 597 5.90 10.72 -20.65
C GLY A 597 6.29 12.20 -20.63
N GLN A 598 5.99 12.95 -19.57
CA GLN A 598 6.35 14.36 -19.45
C GLN A 598 7.81 14.52 -19.00
N PRO A 599 8.53 15.60 -19.41
CA PRO A 599 9.86 15.89 -18.90
C PRO A 599 9.89 15.92 -17.36
N SER A 600 10.83 15.24 -16.73
CA SER A 600 10.94 15.19 -15.27
C SER A 600 11.60 16.47 -14.74
N THR A 601 11.03 17.04 -13.67
CA THR A 601 11.62 18.11 -12.87
C THR A 601 11.89 17.64 -11.44
N ALA A 602 12.13 16.33 -11.26
CA ALA A 602 12.48 15.73 -9.98
C ALA A 602 13.84 16.26 -9.50
N GLU A 603 14.11 16.14 -8.19
CA GLU A 603 15.27 16.70 -7.52
C GLU A 603 16.57 16.18 -8.16
N ASP A 604 16.68 14.88 -8.38
CA ASP A 604 17.82 14.21 -9.01
C ASP A 604 18.11 14.68 -10.45
N VAL A 605 17.06 14.97 -11.22
CA VAL A 605 17.20 15.52 -12.59
C VAL A 605 17.69 16.97 -12.54
N LEU A 606 17.15 17.76 -11.62
CA LEU A 606 17.57 19.16 -11.45
C LEU A 606 19.01 19.25 -10.92
N GLU A 607 19.43 18.35 -10.03
CA GLU A 607 20.82 18.26 -9.56
C GLU A 607 21.81 17.99 -10.69
N GLU A 608 21.47 17.06 -11.59
CA GLU A 608 22.29 16.77 -12.77
C GLU A 608 22.38 17.98 -13.72
N LEU A 609 21.26 18.70 -13.91
CA LEU A 609 21.21 19.91 -14.75
C LEU A 609 21.91 21.12 -14.10
N ALA A 610 21.93 21.22 -12.76
CA ALA A 610 22.53 22.33 -12.02
C ALA A 610 24.02 22.47 -12.27
N GLY A 611 24.70 21.38 -12.62
CA GLY A 611 26.12 21.42 -13.00
C GLY A 611 26.43 22.26 -14.26
N ALA A 612 25.42 22.46 -15.15
CA ALA A 612 25.59 23.17 -16.41
C ALA A 612 24.70 24.42 -16.57
N TYR A 613 23.63 24.54 -15.77
CA TYR A 613 22.63 25.60 -15.91
C TYR A 613 22.30 26.25 -14.55
N VAL A 614 22.16 27.58 -14.54
CA VAL A 614 21.92 28.36 -13.32
C VAL A 614 20.49 28.17 -12.81
N LEU A 615 19.47 28.15 -13.68
CA LEU A 615 18.08 28.07 -13.26
C LEU A 615 17.73 26.80 -12.50
N PRO A 616 18.17 25.59 -12.87
CA PRO A 616 17.98 24.37 -12.06
C PRO A 616 18.53 24.50 -10.63
N GLN A 617 19.70 25.12 -10.46
CA GLN A 617 20.28 25.34 -9.14
C GLN A 617 19.40 26.29 -8.29
N LEU A 618 18.94 27.40 -8.88
CA LEU A 618 18.03 28.35 -8.20
C LEU A 618 16.71 27.66 -7.77
N ILE A 619 16.17 26.76 -8.60
CA ILE A 619 14.97 25.99 -8.28
C ILE A 619 15.24 25.00 -7.12
N LEU A 620 16.36 24.33 -7.10
CA LEU A 620 16.76 23.44 -6.00
C LEU A 620 16.91 24.21 -4.68
N ASP A 621 17.61 25.34 -4.73
CA ASP A 621 17.80 26.21 -3.56
C ASP A 621 16.45 26.73 -3.03
N TYR A 622 15.56 27.19 -3.92
CA TYR A 622 14.23 27.63 -3.58
C TYR A 622 13.41 26.50 -2.93
N ARG A 623 13.38 25.31 -3.53
CA ARG A 623 12.65 24.16 -2.99
C ARG A 623 13.16 23.75 -1.62
N SER A 624 14.48 23.76 -1.42
CA SER A 624 15.09 23.47 -0.13
C SER A 624 14.63 24.46 0.95
N ILE A 625 14.70 25.75 0.67
CA ILE A 625 14.25 26.81 1.58
C ILE A 625 12.76 26.76 1.84
N ALA A 626 11.95 26.58 0.80
CA ALA A 626 10.48 26.45 0.92
C ALA A 626 10.09 25.24 1.77
N LYS A 627 10.76 24.10 1.60
CA LYS A 627 10.55 22.88 2.39
C LYS A 627 10.93 23.06 3.84
N LEU A 628 12.07 23.70 4.13
CA LEU A 628 12.48 24.02 5.50
C LEU A 628 11.47 24.91 6.21
N ARG A 629 10.98 25.93 5.51
CA ARG A 629 9.98 26.85 6.02
C ARG A 629 8.65 26.15 6.29
N SER A 630 8.05 25.50 5.28
CA SER A 630 6.72 24.92 5.38
C SER A 630 6.67 23.70 6.30
N THR A 631 7.68 22.81 6.24
CA THR A 631 7.67 21.55 7.00
C THR A 631 8.07 21.72 8.45
N TYR A 632 9.02 22.62 8.74
CA TYR A 632 9.58 22.76 10.08
C TYR A 632 9.25 24.12 10.72
N ALA A 633 9.65 25.25 10.12
CA ALA A 633 9.55 26.53 10.79
C ALA A 633 8.08 26.97 10.99
N GLU A 634 7.17 26.65 10.10
CA GLU A 634 5.74 27.00 10.20
C GLU A 634 4.92 25.86 10.81
N LYS A 635 5.16 24.61 10.42
CA LYS A 635 4.32 23.49 10.84
C LYS A 635 4.59 23.05 12.29
N LEU A 636 5.87 22.92 12.72
CA LEU A 636 6.19 22.45 14.06
C LEU A 636 5.52 23.28 15.19
N PRO A 637 5.52 24.62 15.15
CA PRO A 637 4.82 25.42 16.15
C PRO A 637 3.32 25.15 16.26
N THR A 638 2.67 24.71 15.18
CA THR A 638 1.23 24.38 15.18
C THR A 638 0.95 23.01 15.80
N GLN A 639 1.97 22.17 15.94
CA GLN A 639 1.87 20.82 16.52
C GLN A 639 2.23 20.79 18.02
N ILE A 640 2.49 21.96 18.62
CA ILE A 640 2.67 22.03 20.08
C ILE A 640 1.35 21.73 20.75
N ASN A 641 1.32 20.64 21.51
CA ASN A 641 0.17 20.27 22.33
C ASN A 641 -0.05 21.33 23.41
N THR A 642 -1.27 21.87 23.52
CA THR A 642 -1.61 22.98 24.41
C THR A 642 -1.53 22.63 25.88
N ARG A 643 -1.72 21.37 26.25
CA ARG A 643 -1.68 20.87 27.62
C ARG A 643 -0.26 20.68 28.14
N THR A 644 0.63 20.15 27.28
CA THR A 644 2.01 19.83 27.67
C THR A 644 3.02 20.90 27.29
N GLY A 645 2.69 21.78 26.35
CA GLY A 645 3.62 22.75 25.74
C GLY A 645 4.70 22.12 24.88
N ARG A 646 4.57 20.84 24.51
CA ARG A 646 5.57 20.05 23.80
C ARG A 646 5.01 19.50 22.48
N VAL A 647 5.91 19.10 21.60
CA VAL A 647 5.58 18.36 20.38
C VAL A 647 5.69 16.87 20.68
N HIS A 648 4.69 16.10 20.26
CA HIS A 648 4.60 14.66 20.44
C HIS A 648 4.56 13.98 19.09
N THR A 649 5.59 13.18 18.79
CA THR A 649 5.66 12.36 17.59
C THR A 649 5.16 10.94 17.88
N SER A 650 4.85 10.17 16.85
CA SER A 650 4.62 8.73 16.94
C SER A 650 5.81 7.96 16.39
N TYR A 651 6.33 7.00 17.16
CA TYR A 651 7.38 6.09 16.73
C TYR A 651 6.78 4.74 16.33
N HIS A 652 7.13 4.26 15.14
CA HIS A 652 6.61 3.02 14.59
C HIS A 652 7.71 1.97 14.43
N GLN A 653 7.49 0.78 14.98
CA GLN A 653 8.40 -0.37 14.88
C GLN A 653 8.20 -1.16 13.59
N ALA A 654 6.93 -1.34 13.17
CA ALA A 654 6.53 -2.25 12.09
C ALA A 654 6.43 -1.57 10.70
N VAL A 655 7.25 -0.56 10.40
CA VAL A 655 7.21 0.17 9.12
C VAL A 655 8.46 -0.08 8.28
N ALA A 656 9.64 0.07 8.88
CA ALA A 656 10.89 -0.13 8.15
C ALA A 656 11.29 -1.62 8.14
N GLN A 657 11.45 -2.20 6.96
CA GLN A 657 11.84 -3.61 6.80
C GLN A 657 13.18 -3.97 7.45
N THR A 658 14.00 -2.97 7.75
CA THR A 658 15.36 -3.11 8.30
C THR A 658 15.42 -3.16 9.84
N GLY A 659 14.30 -3.07 10.54
CA GLY A 659 14.26 -2.97 12.01
C GLY A 659 14.49 -1.55 12.55
N ARG A 660 14.66 -0.53 11.69
CA ARG A 660 14.73 0.87 12.14
C ARG A 660 13.35 1.37 12.55
N LEU A 661 13.29 2.22 13.56
CA LEU A 661 12.09 2.98 13.90
C LEU A 661 11.79 4.00 12.79
N SER A 662 10.52 4.27 12.54
CA SER A 662 10.10 5.46 11.82
C SER A 662 9.37 6.44 12.74
N SER A 663 9.30 7.70 12.34
CA SER A 663 8.68 8.78 13.12
C SER A 663 7.70 9.55 12.22
N THR A 664 6.48 9.77 12.72
CA THR A 664 5.44 10.53 12.00
C THR A 664 4.75 11.52 12.93
N ASP A 665 4.15 12.54 12.37
CA ASP A 665 3.26 13.51 13.00
C ASP A 665 3.81 14.24 14.25
N PRO A 666 4.98 14.89 14.13
CA PRO A 666 5.84 15.12 12.97
C PRO A 666 6.94 14.08 12.81
N ASN A 667 7.50 13.95 11.59
CA ASN A 667 8.71 13.16 11.39
C ASN A 667 9.93 13.90 11.94
N LEU A 668 10.40 13.51 13.13
CA LEU A 668 11.56 14.11 13.81
C LEU A 668 12.89 13.48 13.36
N GLN A 669 12.89 12.38 12.61
CA GLN A 669 14.11 11.75 12.10
C GLN A 669 14.70 12.46 10.89
N ASN A 670 13.91 13.29 10.20
CA ASN A 670 14.31 14.01 8.99
C ASN A 670 14.66 15.48 9.23
N ILE A 671 14.91 15.88 10.48
CA ILE A 671 15.34 17.26 10.78
C ILE A 671 16.67 17.52 10.09
N PRO A 672 16.76 18.54 9.20
CA PRO A 672 17.94 18.75 8.38
C PRO A 672 19.16 19.16 9.18
N ILE A 673 20.35 18.72 8.74
CA ILE A 673 21.64 19.00 9.41
C ILE A 673 22.74 19.46 8.43
N ARG A 674 22.55 19.22 7.13
CA ARG A 674 23.62 19.48 6.15
C ARG A 674 23.85 20.97 5.89
N THR A 675 22.77 21.73 5.73
CA THR A 675 22.85 23.19 5.45
C THR A 675 22.89 24.03 6.74
N PRO A 676 23.43 25.25 6.69
CA PRO A 676 23.39 26.18 7.83
C PRO A 676 21.95 26.47 8.31
N GLU A 677 21.02 26.68 7.38
CA GLU A 677 19.61 26.92 7.66
C GLU A 677 18.95 25.72 8.34
N GLY A 678 19.25 24.50 7.86
CA GLY A 678 18.79 23.26 8.48
C GLY A 678 19.32 23.07 9.90
N ARG A 679 20.60 23.37 10.13
CA ARG A 679 21.18 23.33 11.50
C ARG A 679 20.51 24.31 12.46
N ARG A 680 20.03 25.44 11.95
CA ARG A 680 19.31 26.44 12.79
C ARG A 680 17.93 25.91 13.22
N ILE A 681 17.24 25.09 12.39
CA ILE A 681 16.02 24.40 12.81
C ILE A 681 16.28 23.51 14.03
N ARG A 682 17.40 22.79 14.05
CA ARG A 682 17.79 21.94 15.20
C ARG A 682 18.01 22.74 16.49
N GLN A 683 18.48 23.98 16.41
CA GLN A 683 18.68 24.83 17.56
C GLN A 683 17.36 25.21 18.27
N ALA A 684 16.22 25.11 17.56
CA ALA A 684 14.93 25.35 18.17
C ALA A 684 14.45 24.19 19.08
N PHE A 685 15.11 23.02 19.04
CA PHE A 685 14.86 21.94 19.98
C PHE A 685 15.67 22.20 21.24
N ILE A 686 14.99 22.49 22.34
CA ILE A 686 15.61 23.01 23.59
C ILE A 686 15.30 22.10 24.78
N ALA A 687 16.13 22.21 25.82
CA ALA A 687 15.86 21.61 27.12
C ALA A 687 15.12 22.60 28.03
N PRO A 688 14.32 22.14 28.99
CA PRO A 688 13.77 23.01 30.03
C PRO A 688 14.86 23.69 30.86
N PRO A 689 14.57 24.82 31.53
CA PRO A 689 15.54 25.50 32.41
C PRO A 689 16.16 24.54 33.45
N GLY A 690 17.48 24.58 33.58
CA GLY A 690 18.23 23.70 34.47
C GLY A 690 18.48 22.27 33.94
N GLN A 691 18.06 21.98 32.71
CA GLN A 691 18.32 20.70 32.03
C GLN A 691 19.16 20.93 30.76
N VAL A 692 19.70 19.85 30.22
CA VAL A 692 20.46 19.85 28.97
C VAL A 692 19.95 18.73 28.06
N LEU A 693 20.09 18.90 26.74
CA LEU A 693 19.94 17.83 25.77
C LEU A 693 21.22 17.00 25.78
N LEU A 694 21.07 15.70 26.05
CA LEU A 694 22.15 14.73 25.91
C LEU A 694 21.93 13.98 24.59
N ALA A 695 22.88 14.09 23.67
CA ALA A 695 22.89 13.33 22.43
C ALA A 695 24.03 12.29 22.51
N ALA A 696 23.66 11.02 22.35
CA ALA A 696 24.61 9.92 22.25
C ALA A 696 24.40 9.22 20.93
N ASP A 697 25.49 9.03 20.18
CA ASP A 697 25.45 8.38 18.86
C ASP A 697 26.53 7.30 18.78
N TYR A 698 26.21 6.20 18.11
CA TYR A 698 27.18 5.15 17.86
C TYR A 698 28.18 5.56 16.79
N SER A 699 29.47 5.58 17.16
CA SER A 699 30.53 5.90 16.20
C SER A 699 30.66 4.80 15.14
N GLN A 700 30.28 5.12 13.92
CA GLN A 700 30.43 4.27 12.73
C GLN A 700 29.87 2.84 12.89
N ILE A 701 28.72 2.69 13.57
CA ILE A 701 28.17 1.37 13.95
C ILE A 701 27.95 0.46 12.74
N GLU A 702 27.50 0.99 11.61
CA GLU A 702 27.26 0.21 10.39
C GLU A 702 28.55 -0.38 9.85
N LEU A 703 29.65 0.37 9.86
CA LEU A 703 30.98 -0.14 9.45
C LEU A 703 31.53 -1.16 10.45
N ARG A 704 31.28 -1.00 11.75
CA ARG A 704 31.68 -1.98 12.77
C ARG A 704 30.92 -3.30 12.59
N ILE A 705 29.62 -3.22 12.31
CA ILE A 705 28.80 -4.42 12.01
C ILE A 705 29.31 -5.08 10.71
N MET A 706 29.60 -4.28 9.66
CA MET A 706 30.12 -4.80 8.40
C MET A 706 31.50 -5.48 8.61
N ALA A 707 32.42 -4.87 9.35
CA ALA A 707 33.69 -5.45 9.69
C ALA A 707 33.54 -6.80 10.41
N HIS A 708 32.60 -6.86 11.36
CA HIS A 708 32.31 -8.10 12.11
C HIS A 708 31.73 -9.20 11.21
N LEU A 709 30.76 -8.88 10.37
CA LEU A 709 30.07 -9.84 9.49
C LEU A 709 30.96 -10.31 8.34
N SER A 710 31.74 -9.41 7.72
CA SER A 710 32.63 -9.75 6.59
C SER A 710 33.91 -10.43 7.05
N GLY A 711 34.37 -10.21 8.29
CA GLY A 711 35.68 -10.65 8.75
C GLY A 711 36.85 -9.93 8.04
N ASP A 712 36.60 -8.81 7.37
CA ASP A 712 37.58 -8.04 6.63
C ASP A 712 38.73 -7.57 7.53
N ALA A 713 39.96 -8.01 7.21
CA ALA A 713 41.14 -7.77 8.03
C ALA A 713 41.52 -6.28 8.08
N GLY A 714 41.29 -5.52 7.02
CA GLY A 714 41.55 -4.08 6.95
C GLY A 714 40.64 -3.30 7.87
N LEU A 715 39.32 -3.55 7.78
CA LEU A 715 38.33 -2.91 8.64
C LEU A 715 38.51 -3.29 10.11
N LEU A 716 38.70 -4.58 10.41
CA LEU A 716 38.96 -5.06 11.77
C LEU A 716 40.24 -4.47 12.37
N GLY A 717 41.31 -4.40 11.57
CA GLY A 717 42.58 -3.81 11.96
C GLY A 717 42.47 -2.32 12.25
N ALA A 718 41.78 -1.57 11.39
CA ALA A 718 41.55 -0.13 11.61
C ALA A 718 40.74 0.13 12.88
N PHE A 719 39.69 -0.64 13.18
CA PHE A 719 38.92 -0.51 14.41
C PHE A 719 39.73 -0.92 15.66
N ALA A 720 40.52 -2.00 15.56
CA ALA A 720 41.36 -2.45 16.66
C ALA A 720 42.45 -1.40 17.02
N ALA A 721 42.96 -0.66 16.04
CA ALA A 721 43.93 0.40 16.21
C ALA A 721 43.31 1.78 16.52
N ASP A 722 41.96 1.86 16.69
CA ASP A 722 41.18 3.08 16.87
C ASP A 722 41.46 4.14 15.77
N GLN A 723 41.69 3.67 14.55
CA GLN A 723 41.94 4.50 13.38
C GLN A 723 40.64 4.95 12.71
N ASP A 724 40.67 6.09 12.03
CA ASP A 724 39.57 6.53 11.19
C ASP A 724 39.44 5.63 9.96
N VAL A 725 38.42 4.77 9.95
CA VAL A 725 38.18 3.79 8.86
C VAL A 725 38.07 4.47 7.50
N HIS A 726 37.48 5.67 7.41
CA HIS A 726 37.40 6.38 6.10
C HIS A 726 38.76 6.90 5.68
N GLN A 727 39.62 7.27 6.63
CA GLN A 727 40.98 7.66 6.33
C GLN A 727 41.84 6.46 5.94
N ALA A 728 41.67 5.31 6.63
CA ALA A 728 42.33 4.07 6.29
C ALA A 728 41.91 3.58 4.87
N THR A 729 40.62 3.56 4.57
CA THR A 729 40.11 3.24 3.22
C THR A 729 40.64 4.22 2.17
N ALA A 730 40.72 5.52 2.49
CA ALA A 730 41.29 6.51 1.56
C ALA A 730 42.77 6.26 1.29
N ALA A 731 43.56 5.95 2.33
CA ALA A 731 44.96 5.61 2.17
C ALA A 731 45.15 4.42 1.24
N GLU A 732 44.33 3.39 1.36
CA GLU A 732 44.37 2.19 0.53
C GLU A 732 43.90 2.47 -0.91
N VAL A 733 42.73 3.14 -1.09
CA VAL A 733 42.15 3.40 -2.41
C VAL A 733 42.96 4.39 -3.24
N PHE A 734 43.54 5.40 -2.58
CA PHE A 734 44.35 6.42 -3.28
C PHE A 734 45.86 6.16 -3.23
N GLU A 735 46.28 5.03 -2.63
CA GLU A 735 47.67 4.60 -2.50
C GLU A 735 48.57 5.69 -1.87
N VAL A 736 48.07 6.37 -0.83
CA VAL A 736 48.77 7.42 -0.09
C VAL A 736 49.01 7.01 1.37
N PRO A 737 50.09 7.47 2.03
CA PRO A 737 50.27 7.27 3.43
C PRO A 737 49.10 7.82 4.25
N LEU A 738 48.77 7.16 5.37
CA LEU A 738 47.62 7.53 6.22
C LEU A 738 47.64 8.99 6.63
N GLU A 739 48.82 9.51 6.96
CA GLU A 739 49.06 10.91 7.43
C GLU A 739 48.89 11.93 6.28
N GLU A 740 49.00 11.51 5.02
CA GLU A 740 48.90 12.38 3.84
C GLU A 740 47.49 12.40 3.24
N VAL A 741 46.56 11.64 3.78
CA VAL A 741 45.18 11.61 3.29
C VAL A 741 44.50 12.96 3.44
N SER A 742 44.13 13.57 2.33
CA SER A 742 43.41 14.85 2.32
C SER A 742 41.95 14.70 2.80
N ALA A 743 41.38 15.83 3.26
CA ALA A 743 39.95 15.86 3.64
C ALA A 743 39.00 15.47 2.50
N GLU A 744 39.40 15.71 1.25
CA GLU A 744 38.63 15.36 0.05
C GLU A 744 38.68 13.85 -0.21
N GLN A 745 39.88 13.25 -0.18
CA GLN A 745 40.07 11.80 -0.32
C GLN A 745 39.32 11.04 0.78
N ARG A 746 39.37 11.51 2.04
CA ARG A 746 38.61 10.95 3.15
C ARG A 746 37.09 11.03 2.90
N ARG A 747 36.62 12.14 2.31
CA ARG A 747 35.19 12.30 1.94
C ARG A 747 34.77 11.33 0.85
N SER A 748 35.60 11.13 -0.16
CA SER A 748 35.38 10.18 -1.24
C SER A 748 35.38 8.75 -0.71
N ALA A 749 36.32 8.38 0.13
CA ALA A 749 36.34 7.06 0.79
C ALA A 749 35.12 6.82 1.67
N LYS A 750 34.62 7.87 2.36
CA LYS A 750 33.37 7.78 3.11
C LYS A 750 32.20 7.44 2.18
N ALA A 751 32.09 8.06 1.01
CA ALA A 751 31.06 7.75 0.03
C ALA A 751 31.21 6.34 -0.53
N ILE A 752 32.43 5.87 -0.80
CA ILE A 752 32.73 4.50 -1.24
C ILE A 752 32.29 3.48 -0.18
N ASN A 753 32.70 3.65 1.08
CA ASN A 753 32.37 2.73 2.17
C ASN A 753 30.85 2.59 2.35
N PHE A 754 30.13 3.69 2.35
CA PHE A 754 28.66 3.64 2.45
C PHE A 754 28.03 3.10 1.17
N GLY A 755 28.55 3.46 0.01
CA GLY A 755 28.10 2.95 -1.26
C GLY A 755 28.16 1.43 -1.32
N LEU A 756 29.28 0.83 -0.93
CA LEU A 756 29.46 -0.63 -0.90
C LEU A 756 28.50 -1.30 0.09
N ILE A 757 28.29 -0.72 1.28
CA ILE A 757 27.34 -1.26 2.27
C ILE A 757 25.92 -1.29 1.72
N TYR A 758 25.52 -0.27 0.94
CA TYR A 758 24.19 -0.16 0.36
C TYR A 758 24.06 -0.74 -1.05
N GLY A 759 25.05 -1.50 -1.52
CA GLY A 759 24.99 -2.26 -2.76
C GLY A 759 25.25 -1.44 -4.03
N MET A 760 25.98 -0.32 -3.94
CA MET A 760 26.50 0.35 -5.13
C MET A 760 27.47 -0.60 -5.86
N SER A 761 27.20 -0.87 -7.13
CA SER A 761 28.18 -1.49 -8.02
C SER A 761 29.29 -0.50 -8.36
N ALA A 762 30.48 -1.04 -8.65
CA ALA A 762 31.65 -0.28 -9.10
C ALA A 762 31.34 0.47 -10.41
#